data_7e0f57f817b9071e6689dc1ea6f0f835
#
_entry.id   7e0f57f817b9071e6689dc1ea6f0f835
#
_cell.length_a   1.000
_cell.length_b   1.000
_cell.length_c   1.000
_cell.angle_alpha   90.00
_cell.angle_beta   90.00
_cell.angle_gamma   90.00
#
_symmetry.space_group_name_H-M   'P 1'
#
loop_
_entity.id
_entity.type
_entity.pdbx_description
1 polymer ?
#
loop_
_entity_poly.entity_id
_entity_poly.type
_entity_poly.pdbx_seq_one_letter_code
_entity_poly.pdbx_strand_id
1 'polypeptide(L)'
;MKMYHELSNTLGRWAKSLAYLAAVAFVCNASIVRSDWPQFRGSDARGISDGQGLPEKWSATDNVEWKTDIAGRGWSSPIVAGDRVFLTTVINTGKSEKPKKGLYFGGDRPNPPDSMHQWQVVCLELKSGKLLWEKTVHEGKPDSAIHIKSSFASETPITDGKQLYCYFGNLGVYCFDFDGNEQWKKLLPPNPTRFGWGTAASPVLHEGRLYLVNDNEQDSYLLSLDAKTGSELWRAKRDEKSNWATPFIWQNSLRTEIVTPGSGQVRSYDLQGNVLWSLTGMSSITIATPYEHNGLLYVSSGYIMDLKKPLLAIKPGASGDISLAQGERSNQFIAWSQPKAAPYNPTSIVYEDRLYVLYDRSFLSCYKSATGEGIYESKRIPNGRAFTSSPWAYQGKVFCLSEDGVTFVVKSADELEILHTNTLAEDDMCMATPAIAGDRLLIRTAARVYCIREAKPAQAKPVSFQTTPKEKTTIGNQSATEVPKSGSLAPEGLGEHGYVDSGDVRIHYVTKGKGPLVVMIHGFPDFWYTWRKQMPTLAEKYQVVAIDQRGYNLSGQPKGVGNYAMPKLVGDVAAVVKHFQQQKATIVGHDWGGMVAWQFAMNYPERTEQLVILNLPHPNGLQRELANNPQQQKNSEYARFFQTAEAASQVKAESLADWVKDPAAKEAYRQAMLRSSVDGMLNYYKANYPREPYASPASDGPKVKCSVLMIHGLKDEYLLADGLNDNWKWIEKDLTLVTVPDADHFVQQDAADFVTKTISRWLDRQ
;
A
#
# COMPACT_ATOMS: atom_id res chain seq x y z
N MET A 1 -80.51 -22.01 -11.84
CA MET A 1 -79.35 -22.94 -11.95
C MET A 1 -78.20 -22.41 -12.85
N LYS A 2 -78.41 -21.43 -13.76
CA LYS A 2 -77.33 -20.85 -14.59
C LYS A 2 -76.49 -19.76 -13.90
N MET A 3 -76.99 -19.15 -12.84
CA MET A 3 -76.30 -18.05 -12.14
C MET A 3 -75.27 -18.53 -11.10
N TYR A 4 -75.32 -19.78 -10.64
CA TYR A 4 -74.36 -20.39 -9.71
C TYR A 4 -73.09 -20.96 -10.41
N HIS A 5 -73.13 -21.16 -11.73
CA HIS A 5 -72.01 -21.72 -12.46
C HIS A 5 -71.02 -20.64 -12.96
N GLU A 6 -71.47 -19.38 -13.11
CA GLU A 6 -70.57 -18.25 -13.51
C GLU A 6 -69.77 -17.67 -12.32
N LEU A 7 -70.35 -17.69 -11.09
CA LEU A 7 -69.64 -17.22 -9.89
C LEU A 7 -68.53 -18.18 -9.43
N SER A 8 -68.64 -19.47 -9.68
CA SER A 8 -67.58 -20.44 -9.32
C SER A 8 -66.40 -20.39 -10.29
N ASN A 9 -66.58 -20.02 -11.55
CA ASN A 9 -65.51 -19.88 -12.55
C ASN A 9 -64.73 -18.56 -12.42
N THR A 10 -65.35 -17.51 -11.86
CA THR A 10 -64.68 -16.21 -11.65
C THR A 10 -63.80 -16.27 -10.37
N LEU A 11 -64.25 -16.92 -9.31
CA LEU A 11 -63.45 -17.11 -8.10
C LEU A 11 -62.25 -18.05 -8.34
N GLY A 12 -62.40 -19.08 -9.19
CA GLY A 12 -61.32 -19.98 -9.58
C GLY A 12 -60.22 -19.30 -10.41
N ARG A 13 -60.54 -18.27 -11.20
CA ARG A 13 -59.62 -17.49 -12.01
C ARG A 13 -58.83 -16.47 -11.16
N TRP A 14 -59.47 -15.86 -10.18
CA TRP A 14 -58.81 -14.95 -9.24
C TRP A 14 -57.87 -15.67 -8.24
N ALA A 15 -58.22 -16.87 -7.79
CA ALA A 15 -57.34 -17.69 -6.96
C ALA A 15 -56.09 -18.18 -7.70
N LYS A 16 -56.18 -18.50 -9.01
CA LYS A 16 -55.04 -18.86 -9.86
C LYS A 16 -54.16 -17.65 -10.19
N SER A 17 -54.73 -16.48 -10.37
CA SER A 17 -53.94 -15.23 -10.62
C SER A 17 -53.23 -14.74 -9.34
N LEU A 18 -53.81 -14.91 -8.16
CA LEU A 18 -53.14 -14.60 -6.88
C LEU A 18 -52.05 -15.64 -6.52
N ALA A 19 -52.23 -16.90 -6.90
CA ALA A 19 -51.17 -17.92 -6.73
C ALA A 19 -50.00 -17.69 -7.75
N TYR A 20 -50.27 -17.17 -8.93
CA TYR A 20 -49.22 -16.81 -9.89
C TYR A 20 -48.47 -15.52 -9.50
N LEU A 21 -49.16 -14.53 -8.93
CA LEU A 21 -48.54 -13.33 -8.34
C LEU A 21 -47.76 -13.62 -7.06
N ALA A 22 -48.18 -14.56 -6.24
CA ALA A 22 -47.42 -15.02 -5.08
C ALA A 22 -46.23 -15.90 -5.47
N ALA A 23 -46.33 -16.69 -6.55
CA ALA A 23 -45.19 -17.47 -7.08
C ALA A 23 -44.16 -16.58 -7.81
N VAL A 24 -44.57 -15.46 -8.43
CA VAL A 24 -43.67 -14.50 -9.03
C VAL A 24 -43.05 -13.55 -7.99
N ALA A 25 -43.72 -13.28 -6.88
CA ALA A 25 -43.15 -12.52 -5.76
C ALA A 25 -42.14 -13.33 -4.92
N PHE A 26 -42.11 -14.67 -5.06
CA PHE A 26 -41.15 -15.52 -4.33
C PHE A 26 -39.87 -15.87 -5.15
N VAL A 27 -39.74 -15.37 -6.40
CA VAL A 27 -38.58 -15.61 -7.26
C VAL A 27 -37.72 -14.33 -7.45
N CYS A 28 -38.09 -13.22 -6.82
CA CYS A 28 -37.23 -12.01 -6.78
C CYS A 28 -36.59 -11.77 -5.42
N ASN A 29 -36.19 -12.84 -4.71
CA ASN A 29 -34.96 -12.75 -3.93
C ASN A 29 -33.82 -12.98 -4.92
N ALA A 30 -33.43 -11.93 -5.63
CA ALA A 30 -32.15 -11.88 -6.26
C ALA A 30 -31.10 -12.10 -5.14
N SER A 31 -30.68 -13.35 -4.97
CA SER A 31 -29.43 -13.66 -4.33
C SER A 31 -28.44 -12.75 -5.01
N ILE A 32 -27.95 -11.74 -4.31
CA ILE A 32 -26.76 -11.00 -4.72
C ILE A 32 -25.73 -12.11 -4.86
N VAL A 33 -25.45 -12.51 -6.11
CA VAL A 33 -24.37 -13.46 -6.42
C VAL A 33 -23.12 -12.75 -5.90
N ARG A 34 -22.67 -13.13 -4.72
CA ARG A 34 -21.38 -12.71 -4.21
C ARG A 34 -20.39 -13.27 -5.23
N SER A 35 -19.65 -12.38 -5.88
CA SER A 35 -18.55 -12.76 -6.74
C SER A 35 -17.49 -13.42 -5.87
N ASP A 36 -17.41 -14.73 -5.89
CA ASP A 36 -16.37 -15.48 -5.24
C ASP A 36 -15.06 -15.37 -6.02
N TRP A 37 -13.93 -15.49 -5.32
CA TRP A 37 -12.57 -15.50 -5.89
C TRP A 37 -11.89 -16.82 -5.50
N PRO A 38 -12.26 -17.94 -6.13
CA PRO A 38 -12.01 -19.28 -5.58
C PRO A 38 -10.59 -19.80 -5.79
N GLN A 39 -9.79 -19.14 -6.61
CA GLN A 39 -8.44 -19.58 -6.99
C GLN A 39 -7.55 -18.39 -7.35
N PHE A 40 -6.29 -18.65 -7.67
CA PHE A 40 -5.34 -17.67 -8.17
C PHE A 40 -5.88 -16.90 -9.38
N ARG A 41 -5.94 -15.57 -9.28
CA ARG A 41 -6.48 -14.64 -10.30
C ARG A 41 -7.99 -14.78 -10.59
N GLY A 42 -8.76 -15.34 -9.66
CA GLY A 42 -10.23 -15.44 -9.76
C GLY A 42 -10.72 -16.63 -10.58
N SER A 43 -12.02 -16.70 -10.78
CA SER A 43 -12.69 -17.88 -11.39
C SER A 43 -12.12 -18.31 -12.72
N ASP A 44 -11.75 -17.36 -13.58
CA ASP A 44 -11.22 -17.62 -14.93
C ASP A 44 -9.70 -17.38 -15.02
N ALA A 45 -9.00 -17.24 -13.91
CA ALA A 45 -7.58 -16.89 -13.82
C ALA A 45 -7.18 -15.61 -14.59
N ARG A 46 -8.14 -14.74 -14.93
CA ARG A 46 -7.92 -13.51 -15.72
C ARG A 46 -7.50 -12.30 -14.89
N GLY A 47 -7.81 -12.28 -13.59
CA GLY A 47 -7.55 -11.12 -12.74
C GLY A 47 -8.49 -9.93 -12.99
N ILE A 48 -9.68 -10.18 -13.53
CA ILE A 48 -10.67 -9.17 -13.90
C ILE A 48 -11.92 -9.31 -13.03
N SER A 49 -12.53 -8.18 -12.69
CA SER A 49 -13.83 -8.16 -12.03
C SER A 49 -14.76 -7.15 -12.69
N ASP A 50 -16.02 -7.54 -12.85
CA ASP A 50 -17.12 -6.67 -13.28
C ASP A 50 -17.85 -6.04 -12.10
N GLY A 51 -17.33 -6.21 -10.87
CA GLY A 51 -17.92 -5.71 -9.63
C GLY A 51 -18.11 -4.20 -9.65
N GLN A 52 -19.25 -3.75 -9.09
CA GLN A 52 -19.55 -2.33 -8.95
C GLN A 52 -19.12 -1.84 -7.56
N GLY A 53 -18.71 -0.58 -7.45
CA GLY A 53 -18.31 0.02 -6.19
C GLY A 53 -16.97 -0.47 -5.66
N LEU A 54 -16.12 -1.02 -6.53
CA LEU A 54 -14.75 -1.38 -6.18
C LEU A 54 -13.91 -0.12 -5.96
N PRO A 55 -13.02 -0.13 -4.96
CA PRO A 55 -12.25 1.05 -4.61
C PRO A 55 -11.25 1.43 -5.71
N GLU A 56 -11.19 2.72 -6.02
CA GLU A 56 -10.21 3.27 -6.94
C GLU A 56 -9.05 3.93 -6.19
N LYS A 57 -9.35 4.54 -5.03
CA LYS A 57 -8.39 5.26 -4.19
C LYS A 57 -8.34 4.66 -2.79
N TRP A 58 -7.14 4.46 -2.30
CA TRP A 58 -6.90 4.02 -0.91
C TRP A 58 -5.50 4.43 -0.44
N SER A 59 -5.32 4.39 0.87
CA SER A 59 -4.02 4.51 1.52
C SER A 59 -3.84 3.39 2.55
N ALA A 60 -2.86 3.48 3.41
CA ALA A 60 -2.71 2.54 4.54
C ALA A 60 -3.89 2.60 5.54
N THR A 61 -4.74 3.64 5.44
CA THR A 61 -5.87 3.92 6.34
C THR A 61 -7.16 4.27 5.61
N ASP A 62 -7.09 4.96 4.46
CA ASP A 62 -8.28 5.37 3.70
C ASP A 62 -8.85 4.21 2.91
N ASN A 63 -10.17 4.06 2.93
CA ASN A 63 -10.89 2.96 2.30
C ASN A 63 -10.45 1.57 2.77
N VAL A 64 -9.77 1.45 3.91
CA VAL A 64 -9.45 0.19 4.58
C VAL A 64 -10.61 -0.19 5.49
N GLU A 65 -11.44 -1.14 5.05
CA GLU A 65 -12.55 -1.67 5.87
C GLU A 65 -11.99 -2.41 7.10
N TRP A 66 -10.92 -3.18 6.91
CA TRP A 66 -10.16 -3.82 7.97
C TRP A 66 -8.75 -4.21 7.50
N LYS A 67 -7.86 -4.44 8.45
CA LYS A 67 -6.54 -5.04 8.24
C LYS A 67 -6.25 -6.04 9.35
N THR A 68 -5.70 -7.20 8.99
CA THR A 68 -5.41 -8.29 9.93
C THR A 68 -3.96 -8.72 9.77
N ASP A 69 -3.21 -8.71 10.86
CA ASP A 69 -1.84 -9.22 10.89
C ASP A 69 -1.85 -10.74 10.79
N ILE A 70 -0.97 -11.29 9.94
CA ILE A 70 -0.82 -12.73 9.69
C ILE A 70 0.57 -13.15 10.18
N ALA A 71 0.60 -14.11 11.10
CA ALA A 71 1.84 -14.66 11.60
C ALA A 71 2.62 -15.39 10.50
N GLY A 72 3.95 -15.31 10.53
CA GLY A 72 4.82 -15.97 9.56
C GLY A 72 4.98 -15.22 8.23
N ARG A 73 5.30 -15.97 7.17
CA ARG A 73 5.48 -15.45 5.82
C ARG A 73 4.83 -16.38 4.79
N GLY A 74 4.05 -15.82 3.89
CA GLY A 74 3.44 -16.54 2.77
C GLY A 74 3.12 -15.60 1.63
N TRP A 75 3.25 -16.09 0.40
CA TRP A 75 2.95 -15.35 -0.82
C TRP A 75 1.72 -15.85 -1.57
N SER A 76 1.00 -16.81 -1.00
CA SER A 76 -0.29 -17.23 -1.56
C SER A 76 -1.22 -16.02 -1.69
N SER A 77 -1.89 -15.87 -2.81
CA SER A 77 -2.97 -14.89 -2.95
C SER A 77 -4.10 -15.25 -1.98
N PRO A 78 -4.82 -14.28 -1.42
CA PRO A 78 -6.08 -14.56 -0.76
C PRO A 78 -7.06 -15.18 -1.75
N ILE A 79 -7.87 -16.15 -1.31
CA ILE A 79 -9.06 -16.59 -2.05
C ILE A 79 -10.30 -16.36 -1.20
N VAL A 80 -11.45 -16.22 -1.86
CA VAL A 80 -12.71 -15.91 -1.20
C VAL A 80 -13.79 -16.87 -1.64
N ALA A 81 -14.50 -17.42 -0.66
CA ALA A 81 -15.72 -18.19 -0.87
C ALA A 81 -16.78 -17.78 0.14
N GLY A 82 -17.89 -17.24 -0.34
CA GLY A 82 -18.95 -16.71 0.50
C GLY A 82 -18.46 -15.57 1.41
N ASP A 83 -18.49 -15.80 2.72
CA ASP A 83 -18.06 -14.84 3.74
C ASP A 83 -16.66 -15.12 4.32
N ARG A 84 -15.89 -15.99 3.71
CA ARG A 84 -14.59 -16.46 4.20
C ARG A 84 -13.44 -16.11 3.26
N VAL A 85 -12.32 -15.75 3.85
CA VAL A 85 -11.04 -15.50 3.16
C VAL A 85 -10.04 -16.54 3.62
N PHE A 86 -9.41 -17.25 2.68
CA PHE A 86 -8.43 -18.27 3.00
C PHE A 86 -7.06 -17.91 2.43
N LEU A 87 -6.02 -18.26 3.17
CA LEU A 87 -4.63 -18.13 2.77
C LEU A 87 -3.73 -19.12 3.52
N THR A 88 -2.51 -19.31 3.04
CA THR A 88 -1.50 -20.16 3.68
C THR A 88 -0.33 -19.31 4.19
N THR A 89 0.30 -19.71 5.28
CA THR A 89 1.48 -19.03 5.83
C THR A 89 2.44 -20.05 6.45
N VAL A 90 3.70 -19.64 6.65
CA VAL A 90 4.68 -20.48 7.35
C VAL A 90 5.42 -19.66 8.38
N ILE A 91 5.36 -20.08 9.63
CA ILE A 91 6.06 -19.45 10.74
C ILE A 91 7.42 -20.14 10.90
N ASN A 92 8.49 -19.35 10.83
CA ASN A 92 9.84 -19.80 11.19
C ASN A 92 10.10 -19.42 12.65
N THR A 93 10.36 -20.42 13.50
CA THR A 93 10.62 -20.19 14.93
C THR A 93 12.11 -19.88 15.23
N GLY A 94 12.98 -19.97 14.21
CA GLY A 94 14.40 -19.65 14.31
C GLY A 94 14.76 -18.29 13.69
N LYS A 95 16.05 -18.09 13.48
CA LYS A 95 16.55 -16.92 12.76
C LYS A 95 16.21 -17.04 11.28
N SER A 96 15.53 -16.07 10.72
CA SER A 96 15.23 -15.98 9.29
C SER A 96 15.90 -14.75 8.66
N GLU A 97 16.38 -14.95 7.45
CA GLU A 97 16.87 -13.87 6.60
C GLU A 97 15.68 -13.09 6.07
N LYS A 98 15.72 -11.74 6.19
CA LYS A 98 14.64 -10.89 5.66
C LYS A 98 14.77 -10.76 4.15
N PRO A 99 13.68 -10.92 3.37
CA PRO A 99 13.69 -10.68 1.94
C PRO A 99 13.96 -9.20 1.64
N LYS A 100 14.70 -8.93 0.57
CA LYS A 100 14.91 -7.58 0.04
C LYS A 100 13.97 -7.35 -1.14
N LYS A 101 13.45 -6.14 -1.27
CA LYS A 101 12.66 -5.71 -2.44
C LYS A 101 13.57 -5.64 -3.68
N GLY A 102 12.99 -5.84 -4.86
CA GLY A 102 13.72 -5.80 -6.11
C GLY A 102 14.06 -7.17 -6.69
N LEU A 103 14.59 -7.14 -7.92
CA LEU A 103 14.96 -8.34 -8.65
C LEU A 103 16.45 -8.62 -8.47
N TYR A 104 16.78 -9.78 -7.87
CA TYR A 104 18.16 -10.23 -7.63
C TYR A 104 18.23 -11.75 -7.65
N PHE A 105 19.43 -12.28 -7.88
CA PHE A 105 19.64 -13.72 -8.02
C PHE A 105 19.42 -14.51 -6.70
N GLY A 106 19.73 -13.94 -5.57
CA GLY A 106 19.55 -14.58 -4.25
C GLY A 106 20.51 -15.71 -3.93
N GLY A 107 21.39 -16.11 -4.87
CA GLY A 107 22.37 -17.19 -4.74
C GLY A 107 21.79 -18.59 -4.91
N ASP A 108 22.69 -19.57 -5.02
CA ASP A 108 22.35 -20.98 -4.91
C ASP A 108 22.04 -21.33 -3.45
N ARG A 109 21.02 -22.13 -3.26
CA ARG A 109 20.53 -22.54 -1.94
C ARG A 109 20.54 -24.08 -1.84
N PRO A 110 21.72 -24.70 -1.69
CA PRO A 110 21.81 -26.15 -1.75
C PRO A 110 21.21 -26.86 -0.53
N ASN A 111 21.14 -26.16 0.60
CA ASN A 111 20.67 -26.74 1.86
C ASN A 111 19.37 -26.13 2.32
N PRO A 112 18.42 -26.92 2.85
CA PRO A 112 17.24 -26.41 3.53
C PRO A 112 17.60 -25.64 4.81
N PRO A 113 16.74 -24.75 5.30
CA PRO A 113 16.93 -24.07 6.58
C PRO A 113 16.97 -25.06 7.75
N ASP A 114 17.91 -24.88 8.69
CA ASP A 114 18.05 -25.71 9.89
C ASP A 114 17.21 -25.20 11.08
N SER A 115 16.07 -24.61 10.82
CA SER A 115 15.14 -24.09 11.85
C SER A 115 13.78 -24.76 11.76
N MET A 116 13.10 -24.84 12.90
CA MET A 116 11.73 -25.37 12.95
C MET A 116 10.78 -24.39 12.27
N HIS A 117 9.85 -24.95 11.51
CA HIS A 117 8.81 -24.20 10.81
C HIS A 117 7.44 -24.81 11.11
N GLN A 118 6.40 -23.97 11.08
CA GLN A 118 5.00 -24.39 11.21
C GLN A 118 4.25 -23.92 9.95
N TRP A 119 3.73 -24.88 9.18
CA TRP A 119 2.90 -24.62 8.00
C TRP A 119 1.46 -24.47 8.44
N GLN A 120 0.84 -23.38 8.06
CA GLN A 120 -0.51 -23.03 8.52
C GLN A 120 -1.46 -22.68 7.38
N VAL A 121 -2.71 -23.04 7.57
CA VAL A 121 -3.86 -22.57 6.81
C VAL A 121 -4.65 -21.61 7.69
N VAL A 122 -5.02 -20.47 7.15
CA VAL A 122 -5.70 -19.38 7.88
C VAL A 122 -7.03 -19.07 7.22
N CYS A 123 -8.08 -18.92 8.00
CA CYS A 123 -9.41 -18.48 7.59
C CYS A 123 -9.81 -17.22 8.34
N LEU A 124 -10.16 -16.17 7.57
CA LEU A 124 -10.67 -14.91 8.10
C LEU A 124 -12.13 -14.71 7.68
N GLU A 125 -12.89 -13.96 8.46
CA GLU A 125 -14.20 -13.46 8.07
C GLU A 125 -14.04 -12.31 7.05
N LEU A 126 -14.66 -12.42 5.89
CA LEU A 126 -14.55 -11.41 4.81
C LEU A 126 -14.99 -10.00 5.25
N LYS A 127 -16.02 -9.92 6.10
CA LYS A 127 -16.63 -8.64 6.50
C LYS A 127 -15.80 -7.87 7.52
N SER A 128 -15.11 -8.56 8.42
CA SER A 128 -14.44 -7.94 9.58
C SER A 128 -12.92 -8.19 9.64
N GLY A 129 -12.41 -9.12 8.84
CA GLY A 129 -11.02 -9.58 8.93
C GLY A 129 -10.72 -10.41 10.19
N LYS A 130 -11.75 -10.75 10.99
CA LYS A 130 -11.58 -11.55 12.19
C LYS A 130 -11.05 -12.92 11.84
N LEU A 131 -10.03 -13.37 12.56
CA LEU A 131 -9.56 -14.76 12.50
C LEU A 131 -10.69 -15.69 12.97
N LEU A 132 -11.16 -16.56 12.07
CA LEU A 132 -12.15 -17.60 12.38
C LEU A 132 -11.47 -18.86 12.88
N TRP A 133 -10.43 -19.29 12.19
CA TRP A 133 -9.57 -20.40 12.60
C TRP A 133 -8.21 -20.33 11.89
N GLU A 134 -7.22 -20.96 12.51
CA GLU A 134 -5.94 -21.30 11.90
C GLU A 134 -5.59 -22.76 12.22
N LYS A 135 -4.94 -23.45 11.28
CA LYS A 135 -4.58 -24.88 11.42
C LYS A 135 -3.11 -25.07 11.04
N THR A 136 -2.32 -25.54 11.98
CA THR A 136 -1.00 -26.05 11.70
C THR A 136 -1.11 -27.43 11.07
N VAL A 137 -0.72 -27.57 9.80
CA VAL A 137 -0.78 -28.82 9.04
C VAL A 137 0.47 -29.66 9.18
N HIS A 138 1.60 -28.99 9.44
CA HIS A 138 2.91 -29.62 9.66
C HIS A 138 3.79 -28.74 10.54
N GLU A 139 4.60 -29.40 11.37
CA GLU A 139 5.65 -28.75 12.15
C GLU A 139 6.94 -29.58 12.01
N GLY A 140 8.03 -28.93 11.61
CA GLY A 140 9.30 -29.60 11.37
C GLY A 140 10.34 -28.69 10.72
N LYS A 141 11.53 -29.24 10.49
CA LYS A 141 12.53 -28.62 9.62
C LYS A 141 12.13 -28.86 8.18
N PRO A 142 12.29 -27.86 7.28
CA PRO A 142 12.03 -28.08 5.87
C PRO A 142 12.99 -29.11 5.25
N ASP A 143 12.48 -29.96 4.39
CA ASP A 143 13.30 -30.95 3.61
C ASP A 143 13.80 -30.35 2.27
N SER A 144 13.43 -29.10 1.95
CA SER A 144 13.83 -28.41 0.73
C SER A 144 14.27 -26.99 1.01
N ALA A 145 15.16 -26.46 0.17
CA ALA A 145 15.54 -25.05 0.21
C ALA A 145 14.51 -24.16 -0.48
N ILE A 146 14.60 -22.85 -0.21
CA ILE A 146 13.82 -21.82 -0.90
C ILE A 146 14.68 -20.60 -1.23
N HIS A 147 14.29 -19.84 -2.27
CA HIS A 147 14.86 -18.53 -2.53
C HIS A 147 14.64 -17.59 -1.33
N ILE A 148 15.61 -16.75 -0.97
CA ILE A 148 15.52 -15.83 0.18
C ILE A 148 14.26 -14.97 0.15
N LYS A 149 13.78 -14.61 -1.04
CA LYS A 149 12.58 -13.80 -1.27
C LYS A 149 11.30 -14.63 -1.21
N SER A 150 11.38 -15.96 -1.38
CA SER A 150 10.22 -16.86 -1.41
C SER A 150 9.72 -17.25 -0.01
N SER A 151 8.71 -18.07 0.04
CA SER A 151 8.21 -18.72 1.25
C SER A 151 7.79 -20.16 0.94
N PHE A 152 7.68 -21.02 1.97
CA PHE A 152 7.12 -22.37 1.84
C PHE A 152 5.58 -22.37 1.75
N ALA A 153 4.94 -21.19 1.58
CA ALA A 153 3.52 -21.00 1.35
C ALA A 153 3.32 -19.97 0.23
N SER A 154 3.87 -20.28 -0.95
CA SER A 154 3.75 -19.44 -2.15
C SER A 154 2.57 -19.86 -3.02
N GLU A 155 2.18 -21.12 -2.98
CA GLU A 155 1.05 -21.68 -3.72
C GLU A 155 -0.27 -21.13 -3.16
N THR A 156 -1.13 -20.65 -4.05
CA THR A 156 -2.46 -20.14 -3.70
C THR A 156 -3.43 -21.33 -3.52
N PRO A 157 -4.19 -21.39 -2.42
CA PRO A 157 -5.25 -22.38 -2.25
C PRO A 157 -6.33 -22.27 -3.33
N ILE A 158 -7.13 -23.34 -3.46
CA ILE A 158 -8.29 -23.38 -4.34
C ILE A 158 -9.50 -23.98 -3.62
N THR A 159 -10.70 -23.60 -4.02
CA THR A 159 -11.95 -24.13 -3.43
C THR A 159 -12.99 -24.45 -4.50
N ASP A 160 -13.82 -25.45 -4.23
CA ASP A 160 -15.02 -25.79 -5.00
C ASP A 160 -16.31 -25.14 -4.42
N GLY A 161 -16.14 -24.24 -3.44
CA GLY A 161 -17.25 -23.61 -2.72
C GLY A 161 -17.76 -24.41 -1.51
N LYS A 162 -17.20 -25.61 -1.24
CA LYS A 162 -17.51 -26.48 -0.10
C LYS A 162 -16.26 -26.93 0.66
N GLN A 163 -15.21 -27.25 -0.09
CA GLN A 163 -13.93 -27.71 0.43
C GLN A 163 -12.82 -26.76 0.00
N LEU A 164 -11.80 -26.68 0.83
CA LEU A 164 -10.59 -25.90 0.63
C LEU A 164 -9.42 -26.86 0.39
N TYR A 165 -8.67 -26.65 -0.71
CA TYR A 165 -7.50 -27.45 -1.06
C TYR A 165 -6.26 -26.58 -0.98
N CYS A 166 -5.35 -26.93 -0.06
CA CYS A 166 -4.09 -26.24 0.18
C CYS A 166 -2.93 -27.12 -0.27
N TYR A 167 -2.19 -26.67 -1.26
CA TYR A 167 -0.97 -27.33 -1.71
C TYR A 167 0.26 -26.62 -1.15
N PHE A 168 1.15 -27.36 -0.54
CA PHE A 168 2.48 -26.95 -0.15
C PHE A 168 3.47 -27.84 -0.92
N GLY A 169 4.17 -27.26 -1.89
CA GLY A 169 4.97 -28.04 -2.85
C GLY A 169 6.04 -28.93 -2.25
N ASN A 170 6.49 -28.67 -1.03
CA ASN A 170 7.46 -29.48 -0.29
C ASN A 170 6.84 -30.47 0.71
N LEU A 171 5.51 -30.48 0.88
CA LEU A 171 4.82 -31.38 1.82
C LEU A 171 3.72 -32.20 1.15
N GLY A 172 2.89 -31.57 0.30
CA GLY A 172 1.73 -32.21 -0.30
C GLY A 172 0.45 -31.38 -0.26
N VAL A 173 -0.68 -32.05 -0.40
CA VAL A 173 -2.02 -31.43 -0.46
C VAL A 173 -2.79 -31.75 0.79
N TYR A 174 -3.49 -30.75 1.33
CA TYR A 174 -4.38 -30.84 2.48
C TYR A 174 -5.76 -30.31 2.10
N CYS A 175 -6.79 -31.08 2.42
CA CYS A 175 -8.18 -30.72 2.17
C CYS A 175 -8.92 -30.47 3.48
N PHE A 176 -9.64 -29.34 3.55
CA PHE A 176 -10.44 -28.96 4.71
C PHE A 176 -11.88 -28.65 4.28
N ASP A 177 -12.82 -28.84 5.23
CA ASP A 177 -14.07 -28.12 5.13
C ASP A 177 -13.90 -26.63 5.53
N PHE A 178 -14.93 -25.81 5.37
CA PHE A 178 -14.84 -24.38 5.70
C PHE A 178 -14.76 -24.09 7.20
N ASP A 179 -15.03 -25.08 8.06
CA ASP A 179 -14.86 -24.97 9.51
C ASP A 179 -13.45 -25.38 9.98
N GLY A 180 -12.58 -25.75 9.03
CA GLY A 180 -11.18 -26.09 9.29
C GLY A 180 -10.97 -27.52 9.75
N ASN A 181 -11.92 -28.42 9.51
CA ASN A 181 -11.73 -29.84 9.77
C ASN A 181 -11.03 -30.49 8.57
N GLU A 182 -9.89 -31.16 8.82
CA GLU A 182 -9.16 -31.92 7.79
C GLU A 182 -10.03 -33.06 7.28
N GLN A 183 -10.28 -33.11 5.98
CA GLN A 183 -11.07 -34.14 5.31
C GLN A 183 -10.13 -35.26 4.80
N TRP A 184 -9.02 -34.88 4.19
CA TRP A 184 -7.97 -35.77 3.74
C TRP A 184 -6.67 -35.00 3.51
N LYS A 185 -5.56 -35.76 3.44
CA LYS A 185 -4.27 -35.25 3.00
C LYS A 185 -3.56 -36.26 2.10
N LYS A 186 -2.79 -35.74 1.16
CA LYS A 186 -1.90 -36.48 0.28
C LYS A 186 -0.50 -35.93 0.41
N LEU A 187 0.36 -36.62 1.11
CA LEU A 187 1.78 -36.28 1.21
C LEU A 187 2.47 -36.53 -0.14
N LEU A 188 3.30 -35.61 -0.55
CA LEU A 188 4.12 -35.71 -1.75
C LEU A 188 5.59 -35.49 -1.35
N PRO A 189 6.54 -36.29 -1.92
CA PRO A 189 7.93 -36.11 -1.57
C PRO A 189 8.44 -34.75 -2.00
N PRO A 190 9.31 -34.11 -1.21
CA PRO A 190 10.00 -32.90 -1.65
C PRO A 190 10.96 -33.25 -2.78
N ASN A 191 10.97 -32.45 -3.83
CA ASN A 191 11.87 -32.58 -4.96
C ASN A 191 12.81 -31.37 -5.05
N PRO A 192 14.08 -31.56 -5.44
CA PRO A 192 15.01 -30.45 -5.61
C PRO A 192 14.56 -29.54 -6.77
N THR A 193 14.57 -28.26 -6.53
CA THR A 193 14.29 -27.24 -7.54
C THR A 193 15.60 -26.56 -7.98
N ARG A 194 15.57 -25.96 -9.17
CA ARG A 194 16.70 -25.20 -9.73
C ARG A 194 17.17 -24.16 -8.73
N PHE A 195 18.45 -24.10 -8.45
CA PHE A 195 19.10 -23.24 -7.46
C PHE A 195 18.56 -23.37 -6.01
N GLY A 196 17.76 -24.38 -5.71
CA GLY A 196 17.10 -24.52 -4.42
C GLY A 196 16.07 -23.39 -4.16
N TRP A 197 15.36 -22.92 -5.19
CA TRP A 197 14.45 -21.77 -5.06
C TRP A 197 13.05 -22.12 -4.57
N GLY A 198 12.74 -23.40 -4.41
CA GLY A 198 11.44 -23.87 -3.93
C GLY A 198 10.38 -23.88 -5.03
N THR A 199 9.13 -24.00 -4.62
CA THR A 199 7.94 -24.15 -5.47
C THR A 199 7.01 -22.95 -5.39
N ALA A 200 6.09 -22.79 -6.35
CA ALA A 200 5.04 -21.77 -6.31
C ALA A 200 3.85 -22.07 -7.26
N ALA A 201 3.89 -23.15 -8.05
CA ALA A 201 2.79 -23.52 -8.92
C ALA A 201 1.56 -23.94 -8.11
N SER A 202 0.48 -23.19 -8.24
CA SER A 202 -0.77 -23.43 -7.50
C SER A 202 -1.58 -24.59 -8.12
N PRO A 203 -2.42 -25.29 -7.35
CA PRO A 203 -3.33 -26.29 -7.88
C PRO A 203 -4.44 -25.65 -8.70
N VAL A 204 -5.02 -26.42 -9.65
CA VAL A 204 -6.26 -26.06 -10.35
C VAL A 204 -7.29 -27.17 -10.21
N LEU A 205 -8.56 -26.82 -10.25
CA LEU A 205 -9.70 -27.70 -10.02
C LEU A 205 -10.66 -27.68 -11.20
N HIS A 206 -11.05 -28.87 -11.66
CA HIS A 206 -12.06 -29.00 -12.69
C HIS A 206 -12.82 -30.31 -12.55
N GLU A 207 -14.14 -30.28 -12.58
CA GLU A 207 -15.03 -31.44 -12.51
C GLU A 207 -14.68 -32.44 -11.40
N GLY A 208 -14.43 -31.95 -10.19
CA GLY A 208 -14.11 -32.79 -9.02
C GLY A 208 -12.70 -33.40 -9.06
N ARG A 209 -11.83 -32.91 -9.91
CA ARG A 209 -10.42 -33.34 -10.00
C ARG A 209 -9.47 -32.18 -9.74
N LEU A 210 -8.49 -32.41 -8.89
CA LEU A 210 -7.39 -31.49 -8.65
C LEU A 210 -6.24 -31.86 -9.59
N TYR A 211 -5.63 -30.83 -10.20
CA TYR A 211 -4.45 -30.98 -11.04
C TYR A 211 -3.29 -30.18 -10.49
N LEU A 212 -2.12 -30.79 -10.42
CA LEU A 212 -0.90 -30.26 -9.83
C LEU A 212 0.28 -30.48 -10.79
N VAL A 213 0.99 -29.41 -11.11
CA VAL A 213 2.29 -29.51 -11.79
C VAL A 213 3.39 -29.48 -10.74
N ASN A 214 4.26 -30.46 -10.77
CA ASN A 214 5.47 -30.51 -9.97
C ASN A 214 6.67 -30.72 -10.90
N ASP A 215 7.11 -29.64 -11.53
CA ASP A 215 8.31 -29.64 -12.35
C ASP A 215 9.53 -29.31 -11.50
N ASN A 216 10.53 -30.18 -11.54
CA ASN A 216 11.67 -30.15 -10.65
C ASN A 216 12.92 -30.68 -11.37
N GLU A 217 14.05 -30.86 -10.67
CA GLU A 217 15.31 -31.30 -11.29
C GLU A 217 15.47 -32.82 -11.40
N GLN A 218 14.55 -33.62 -10.83
CA GLN A 218 14.65 -35.08 -10.77
C GLN A 218 13.50 -35.81 -11.44
N ASP A 219 12.27 -35.64 -10.98
CA ASP A 219 11.10 -36.41 -11.42
C ASP A 219 9.88 -35.46 -11.57
N SER A 220 9.81 -34.80 -12.73
CA SER A 220 8.75 -33.86 -13.07
C SER A 220 7.48 -34.57 -13.52
N TYR A 221 6.33 -34.11 -13.05
CA TYR A 221 5.04 -34.72 -13.37
C TYR A 221 3.87 -33.73 -13.35
N LEU A 222 2.80 -34.09 -14.07
CA LEU A 222 1.46 -33.58 -13.90
C LEU A 222 0.65 -34.65 -13.16
N LEU A 223 0.03 -34.29 -12.04
CA LEU A 223 -0.73 -35.19 -11.18
C LEU A 223 -2.21 -34.82 -11.17
N SER A 224 -3.09 -35.81 -11.29
CA SER A 224 -4.53 -35.65 -11.06
C SER A 224 -4.95 -36.41 -9.82
N LEU A 225 -5.66 -35.71 -8.92
CA LEU A 225 -6.26 -36.29 -7.71
C LEU A 225 -7.80 -36.18 -7.79
N ASP A 226 -8.49 -37.17 -7.24
CA ASP A 226 -9.89 -37.04 -6.90
C ASP A 226 -10.06 -36.02 -5.78
N ALA A 227 -10.79 -34.95 -6.03
CA ALA A 227 -10.91 -33.82 -5.10
C ALA A 227 -11.64 -34.22 -3.80
N LYS A 228 -12.52 -35.23 -3.84
CA LYS A 228 -13.28 -35.68 -2.68
C LYS A 228 -12.46 -36.53 -1.72
N THR A 229 -11.52 -37.33 -2.26
CA THR A 229 -10.82 -38.36 -1.48
C THR A 229 -9.31 -38.17 -1.39
N GLY A 230 -8.72 -37.31 -2.23
CA GLY A 230 -7.27 -37.15 -2.37
C GLY A 230 -6.57 -38.34 -3.07
N SER A 231 -7.33 -39.30 -3.59
CA SER A 231 -6.77 -40.46 -4.30
C SER A 231 -6.18 -40.06 -5.63
N GLU A 232 -5.01 -40.57 -5.95
CA GLU A 232 -4.36 -40.36 -7.24
C GLU A 232 -5.18 -41.06 -8.35
N LEU A 233 -5.62 -40.30 -9.33
CA LEU A 233 -6.33 -40.83 -10.50
C LEU A 233 -5.36 -41.21 -11.60
N TRP A 234 -4.38 -40.35 -11.86
CA TRP A 234 -3.30 -40.62 -12.79
C TRP A 234 -2.12 -39.65 -12.57
N ARG A 235 -0.97 -40.04 -13.10
CA ARG A 235 0.26 -39.25 -13.09
C ARG A 235 0.91 -39.32 -14.47
N ALA A 236 1.07 -38.17 -15.14
CA ALA A 236 1.80 -38.08 -16.40
C ALA A 236 3.21 -37.56 -16.14
N LYS A 237 4.22 -38.35 -16.52
CA LYS A 237 5.63 -37.97 -16.44
C LYS A 237 5.91 -36.85 -17.42
N ARG A 238 6.76 -35.90 -16.98
CA ARG A 238 7.19 -34.74 -17.76
C ARG A 238 8.72 -34.71 -17.82
N ASP A 239 9.26 -34.35 -18.96
CA ASP A 239 10.71 -34.14 -19.16
C ASP A 239 11.06 -32.65 -19.03
N GLU A 240 10.48 -31.99 -18.05
CA GLU A 240 10.71 -30.58 -17.76
C GLU A 240 11.68 -30.41 -16.59
N LYS A 241 12.35 -29.25 -16.56
CA LYS A 241 13.06 -28.73 -15.41
C LYS A 241 12.19 -27.81 -14.61
N SER A 242 12.66 -27.38 -13.45
CA SER A 242 11.90 -26.53 -12.53
C SER A 242 11.23 -25.36 -13.24
N ASN A 243 9.95 -25.21 -13.01
CA ASN A 243 9.16 -24.03 -13.35
C ASN A 243 8.18 -23.71 -12.23
N TRP A 244 7.61 -22.52 -12.24
CA TRP A 244 6.76 -22.00 -11.16
C TRP A 244 5.38 -21.57 -11.66
N ALA A 245 5.07 -21.84 -12.93
CA ALA A 245 3.80 -21.45 -13.55
C ALA A 245 2.66 -22.36 -13.06
N THR A 246 1.57 -21.76 -12.64
CA THR A 246 0.31 -22.47 -12.35
C THR A 246 -0.28 -23.00 -13.65
N PRO A 247 -0.76 -24.27 -13.72
CA PRO A 247 -1.46 -24.80 -14.88
C PRO A 247 -2.77 -24.05 -15.10
N PHE A 248 -3.34 -24.19 -16.30
CA PHE A 248 -4.60 -23.55 -16.66
C PHE A 248 -5.59 -24.55 -17.29
N ILE A 249 -6.83 -24.54 -16.85
CA ILE A 249 -7.90 -25.34 -17.45
C ILE A 249 -8.51 -24.49 -18.58
N TRP A 250 -8.19 -24.85 -19.81
CA TRP A 250 -8.71 -24.17 -20.98
C TRP A 250 -9.97 -24.83 -21.52
N GLN A 251 -11.11 -24.30 -21.18
CA GLN A 251 -12.39 -24.70 -21.75
C GLN A 251 -12.63 -23.90 -23.02
N ASN A 252 -12.33 -24.47 -24.18
CA ASN A 252 -12.50 -23.81 -25.46
C ASN A 252 -13.69 -24.41 -26.23
N SER A 253 -13.99 -23.85 -27.40
CA SER A 253 -15.16 -24.26 -28.22
C SER A 253 -15.13 -25.71 -28.72
N LEU A 254 -13.99 -26.41 -28.61
CA LEU A 254 -13.80 -27.76 -29.15
C LEU A 254 -13.60 -28.79 -28.03
N ARG A 255 -12.95 -28.44 -26.91
CA ARG A 255 -12.66 -29.38 -25.83
C ARG A 255 -12.15 -28.64 -24.56
N THR A 256 -12.03 -29.40 -23.48
CA THR A 256 -11.33 -28.95 -22.25
C THR A 256 -9.90 -29.48 -22.25
N GLU A 257 -8.94 -28.62 -21.94
CA GLU A 257 -7.50 -28.92 -21.96
C GLU A 257 -6.84 -28.46 -20.65
N ILE A 258 -5.81 -29.20 -20.20
CA ILE A 258 -4.93 -28.80 -19.11
C ILE A 258 -3.64 -28.25 -19.74
N VAL A 259 -3.46 -26.94 -19.69
CA VAL A 259 -2.29 -26.29 -20.27
C VAL A 259 -1.24 -26.05 -19.19
N THR A 260 -0.03 -26.56 -19.44
CA THR A 260 1.07 -26.54 -18.49
C THR A 260 2.31 -25.92 -19.13
N PRO A 261 2.66 -24.67 -18.80
CA PRO A 261 3.98 -24.15 -19.18
C PRO A 261 5.11 -24.94 -18.52
N GLY A 262 6.24 -25.01 -19.20
CA GLY A 262 7.44 -25.64 -18.69
C GLY A 262 8.70 -24.91 -19.15
N SER A 263 9.86 -25.36 -18.69
CA SER A 263 11.15 -24.75 -19.00
C SER A 263 11.63 -25.07 -20.43
N GLY A 264 11.23 -26.19 -20.98
CA GLY A 264 11.54 -26.61 -22.37
C GLY A 264 10.41 -26.30 -23.32
N GLN A 265 9.20 -26.61 -22.90
CA GLN A 265 8.01 -26.47 -23.76
C GLN A 265 6.74 -26.28 -22.94
N VAL A 266 5.74 -25.68 -23.57
CA VAL A 266 4.36 -25.72 -23.10
C VAL A 266 3.71 -26.97 -23.62
N ARG A 267 2.96 -27.68 -22.77
CA ARG A 267 2.16 -28.84 -23.16
C ARG A 267 0.72 -28.65 -22.78
N SER A 268 -0.16 -29.14 -23.64
CA SER A 268 -1.57 -29.31 -23.33
C SER A 268 -1.90 -30.80 -23.22
N TYR A 269 -2.72 -31.14 -22.26
CA TYR A 269 -3.19 -32.49 -21.97
C TYR A 269 -4.71 -32.53 -22.02
N ASP A 270 -5.26 -33.71 -22.33
CA ASP A 270 -6.65 -34.03 -22.06
C ASP A 270 -6.86 -34.29 -20.55
N LEU A 271 -8.11 -34.47 -20.12
CA LEU A 271 -8.44 -34.74 -18.72
C LEU A 271 -7.98 -36.14 -18.25
N GLN A 272 -7.47 -36.99 -19.14
CA GLN A 272 -6.89 -38.31 -18.87
C GLN A 272 -5.35 -38.30 -18.79
N GLY A 273 -4.73 -37.14 -19.06
CA GLY A 273 -3.28 -36.95 -18.99
C GLY A 273 -2.54 -37.26 -20.30
N ASN A 274 -3.23 -37.46 -21.41
CA ASN A 274 -2.60 -37.65 -22.72
C ASN A 274 -2.24 -36.26 -23.32
N VAL A 275 -1.04 -36.18 -23.91
CA VAL A 275 -0.59 -34.92 -24.57
C VAL A 275 -1.39 -34.68 -25.84
N LEU A 276 -1.97 -33.51 -25.97
CA LEU A 276 -2.71 -33.03 -27.13
C LEU A 276 -1.82 -32.25 -28.11
N TRP A 277 -1.03 -31.33 -27.56
CA TRP A 277 -0.06 -30.55 -28.33
C TRP A 277 1.12 -30.10 -27.46
N SER A 278 2.20 -29.72 -28.12
CA SER A 278 3.38 -29.13 -27.50
C SER A 278 3.88 -27.91 -28.28
N LEU A 279 4.52 -26.98 -27.59
CA LEU A 279 5.08 -25.74 -28.12
C LEU A 279 6.47 -25.52 -27.51
N THR A 280 7.52 -25.50 -28.32
CA THR A 280 8.89 -25.21 -27.92
C THR A 280 9.25 -23.73 -28.04
N GLY A 281 10.44 -23.35 -27.64
CA GLY A 281 10.97 -21.97 -27.77
C GLY A 281 10.69 -21.06 -26.59
N MET A 282 10.28 -21.63 -25.47
CA MET A 282 10.06 -20.90 -24.22
C MET A 282 11.39 -20.45 -23.57
N SER A 283 11.30 -19.58 -22.59
CA SER A 283 12.42 -19.18 -21.71
C SER A 283 12.74 -20.29 -20.70
N SER A 284 13.96 -20.34 -20.20
CA SER A 284 14.45 -21.40 -19.32
C SER A 284 13.85 -21.42 -17.91
N ILE A 285 13.13 -20.37 -17.52
CA ILE A 285 12.33 -20.28 -16.27
C ILE A 285 10.99 -19.67 -16.62
N THR A 286 9.91 -20.39 -16.29
CA THR A 286 8.54 -19.98 -16.55
C THR A 286 7.79 -19.77 -15.24
N ILE A 287 7.14 -18.62 -15.09
CA ILE A 287 6.37 -18.24 -13.89
C ILE A 287 4.95 -17.82 -14.27
N ALA A 288 4.81 -17.08 -15.38
CA ALA A 288 3.52 -16.56 -15.82
C ALA A 288 2.50 -17.68 -16.10
N THR A 289 1.29 -17.51 -15.57
CA THR A 289 0.17 -18.45 -15.74
C THR A 289 -0.53 -18.21 -17.07
N PRO A 290 -0.87 -19.25 -17.85
CA PRO A 290 -1.73 -19.10 -19.01
C PRO A 290 -3.15 -18.65 -18.64
N TYR A 291 -3.82 -17.99 -19.55
CA TYR A 291 -5.23 -17.61 -19.40
C TYR A 291 -5.88 -17.45 -20.77
N GLU A 292 -7.21 -17.48 -20.80
CA GLU A 292 -8.00 -17.34 -22.01
C GLU A 292 -8.68 -15.97 -22.08
N HIS A 293 -8.79 -15.39 -23.26
CA HIS A 293 -9.65 -14.24 -23.55
C HIS A 293 -10.12 -14.25 -25.02
N ASN A 294 -11.43 -14.10 -25.23
CA ASN A 294 -12.05 -14.06 -26.56
C ASN A 294 -11.65 -15.25 -27.49
N GLY A 295 -11.60 -16.44 -26.92
CA GLY A 295 -11.28 -17.68 -27.65
C GLY A 295 -9.78 -17.90 -27.92
N LEU A 296 -8.90 -17.02 -27.47
CA LEU A 296 -7.45 -17.17 -27.60
C LEU A 296 -6.84 -17.52 -26.24
N LEU A 297 -5.93 -18.48 -26.23
CA LEU A 297 -5.11 -18.82 -25.08
C LEU A 297 -3.80 -18.00 -25.12
N TYR A 298 -3.52 -17.24 -24.07
CA TYR A 298 -2.29 -16.46 -23.94
C TYR A 298 -1.28 -17.20 -23.09
N VAL A 299 -0.07 -17.35 -23.61
CA VAL A 299 1.05 -18.04 -22.95
C VAL A 299 2.28 -17.17 -23.04
N SER A 300 3.04 -17.07 -21.94
CA SER A 300 4.26 -16.27 -21.91
C SER A 300 5.34 -16.88 -21.01
N SER A 301 6.61 -16.56 -21.30
CA SER A 301 7.75 -16.98 -20.51
C SER A 301 8.92 -16.01 -20.73
N GLY A 302 9.43 -15.37 -19.65
CA GLY A 302 10.33 -14.24 -19.80
C GLY A 302 11.47 -14.14 -18.79
N TYR A 303 12.23 -15.22 -18.54
CA TYR A 303 13.37 -15.13 -17.63
C TYR A 303 14.38 -14.07 -18.07
N ILE A 304 14.81 -13.24 -17.12
CA ILE A 304 15.58 -12.01 -17.43
C ILE A 304 16.93 -12.27 -18.09
N MET A 305 17.54 -13.43 -17.84
CA MET A 305 18.84 -13.81 -18.40
C MET A 305 18.73 -14.39 -19.82
N ASP A 306 17.51 -14.72 -20.27
CA ASP A 306 17.30 -15.33 -21.57
C ASP A 306 17.08 -14.28 -22.68
N LEU A 307 17.53 -14.58 -23.89
CA LEU A 307 17.28 -13.76 -25.07
C LEU A 307 15.88 -13.93 -25.60
N LYS A 308 15.30 -15.13 -25.47
CA LYS A 308 13.92 -15.45 -25.85
C LYS A 308 12.98 -15.17 -24.69
N LYS A 309 11.97 -14.35 -24.94
CA LYS A 309 10.92 -13.99 -23.98
C LYS A 309 9.57 -13.96 -24.70
N PRO A 310 9.10 -15.14 -25.18
CA PRO A 310 7.94 -15.21 -26.04
C PRO A 310 6.65 -14.93 -25.28
N LEU A 311 5.76 -14.19 -25.94
CA LEU A 311 4.36 -14.02 -25.60
C LEU A 311 3.54 -14.39 -26.84
N LEU A 312 2.63 -15.35 -26.69
CA LEU A 312 1.88 -15.95 -27.80
C LEU A 312 0.38 -15.98 -27.52
N ALA A 313 -0.40 -15.95 -28.59
CA ALA A 313 -1.84 -16.24 -28.56
C ALA A 313 -2.12 -17.49 -29.43
N ILE A 314 -2.74 -18.51 -28.83
CA ILE A 314 -2.98 -19.82 -29.42
C ILE A 314 -4.49 -20.00 -29.68
N LYS A 315 -4.84 -20.52 -30.86
CA LYS A 315 -6.21 -20.81 -31.28
C LYS A 315 -6.69 -22.17 -30.76
N PRO A 316 -7.98 -22.37 -30.53
CA PRO A 316 -8.54 -23.69 -30.26
C PRO A 316 -8.24 -24.69 -31.39
N GLY A 317 -8.18 -25.98 -31.01
CA GLY A 317 -7.97 -27.06 -32.00
C GLY A 317 -6.50 -27.38 -32.28
N ALA A 318 -5.57 -26.79 -31.55
CA ALA A 318 -4.14 -27.12 -31.63
C ALA A 318 -3.88 -28.62 -31.38
N SER A 319 -3.00 -29.24 -32.18
CA SER A 319 -2.66 -30.67 -32.06
C SER A 319 -1.22 -30.93 -32.55
N GLY A 320 -0.53 -31.90 -31.92
CA GLY A 320 0.84 -32.26 -32.25
C GLY A 320 1.85 -31.15 -31.84
N ASP A 321 2.95 -31.03 -32.60
CA ASP A 321 3.92 -29.93 -32.38
C ASP A 321 3.44 -28.68 -33.11
N ILE A 322 3.12 -27.61 -32.35
CA ILE A 322 2.65 -26.35 -32.88
C ILE A 322 3.74 -25.27 -32.89
N SER A 323 4.99 -25.64 -32.68
CA SER A 323 6.11 -24.71 -32.59
C SER A 323 6.26 -23.86 -33.87
N LEU A 324 6.66 -22.60 -33.71
CA LEU A 324 6.96 -21.70 -34.83
C LEU A 324 8.33 -22.04 -35.44
N ALA A 325 8.41 -22.08 -36.77
CA ALA A 325 9.68 -22.10 -37.44
C ALA A 325 10.48 -20.81 -37.21
N GLN A 326 11.77 -20.86 -37.48
CA GLN A 326 12.65 -19.71 -37.25
C GLN A 326 12.19 -18.48 -38.09
N GLY A 327 11.90 -17.39 -37.40
CA GLY A 327 11.45 -16.14 -38.02
C GLY A 327 9.96 -15.99 -38.19
N GLU A 328 9.20 -17.06 -38.03
CA GLU A 328 7.72 -16.99 -38.07
C GLU A 328 7.10 -16.34 -36.84
N ARG A 329 5.96 -15.72 -37.03
CA ARG A 329 5.18 -15.05 -35.99
C ARG A 329 3.80 -15.65 -35.78
N SER A 330 3.35 -16.50 -36.67
CA SER A 330 2.06 -17.16 -36.63
C SER A 330 2.09 -18.45 -37.48
N ASN A 331 1.16 -19.35 -37.22
CA ASN A 331 0.90 -20.51 -38.03
C ASN A 331 -0.59 -20.88 -37.94
N GLN A 332 -1.00 -22.08 -38.39
CA GLN A 332 -2.40 -22.47 -38.31
C GLN A 332 -2.98 -22.45 -36.89
N PHE A 333 -2.17 -22.71 -35.86
CA PHE A 333 -2.59 -22.79 -34.46
C PHE A 333 -2.19 -21.56 -33.63
N ILE A 334 -1.10 -20.88 -33.96
CA ILE A 334 -0.65 -19.66 -33.30
C ILE A 334 -1.16 -18.46 -34.07
N ALA A 335 -2.05 -17.66 -33.44
CA ALA A 335 -2.62 -16.46 -34.04
C ALA A 335 -1.53 -15.40 -34.27
N TRP A 336 -0.68 -15.19 -33.25
CA TRP A 336 0.45 -14.27 -33.31
C TRP A 336 1.47 -14.58 -32.21
N SER A 337 2.69 -14.07 -32.35
CA SER A 337 3.77 -14.18 -31.38
C SER A 337 4.62 -12.91 -31.32
N GLN A 338 4.91 -12.47 -30.10
CA GLN A 338 5.89 -11.43 -29.77
C GLN A 338 7.09 -12.10 -29.06
N PRO A 339 8.29 -12.17 -29.68
CA PRO A 339 9.39 -13.04 -29.19
C PRO A 339 10.14 -12.47 -27.99
N LYS A 340 9.94 -11.20 -27.62
CA LYS A 340 10.67 -10.49 -26.55
C LYS A 340 9.75 -9.72 -25.60
N ALA A 341 8.44 -9.98 -25.65
CA ALA A 341 7.44 -9.20 -24.91
C ALA A 341 7.02 -9.81 -23.56
N ALA A 342 7.45 -11.03 -23.23
CA ALA A 342 7.04 -11.66 -21.97
C ALA A 342 7.73 -11.04 -20.75
N PRO A 343 6.99 -10.82 -19.64
CA PRO A 343 7.56 -10.47 -18.35
C PRO A 343 8.16 -11.70 -17.67
N TYR A 344 8.93 -11.51 -16.60
CA TYR A 344 9.49 -12.63 -15.83
C TYR A 344 8.50 -13.13 -14.76
N ASN A 345 8.15 -12.31 -13.76
CA ASN A 345 7.28 -12.72 -12.65
C ASN A 345 5.78 -12.45 -12.92
N PRO A 346 5.34 -11.24 -13.27
CA PRO A 346 3.92 -10.97 -13.42
C PRO A 346 3.30 -11.73 -14.60
N THR A 347 2.10 -12.22 -14.43
CA THR A 347 1.28 -12.68 -15.56
C THR A 347 0.66 -11.46 -16.24
N SER A 348 0.70 -11.38 -17.57
CA SER A 348 0.02 -10.33 -18.36
C SER A 348 -1.50 -10.38 -18.17
N ILE A 349 -2.19 -9.33 -18.57
CA ILE A 349 -3.65 -9.24 -18.49
C ILE A 349 -4.23 -8.69 -19.80
N VAL A 350 -5.27 -9.35 -20.31
CA VAL A 350 -6.10 -8.73 -21.35
C VAL A 350 -7.30 -8.09 -20.69
N TYR A 351 -7.48 -6.79 -20.93
CA TYR A 351 -8.61 -6.04 -20.42
C TYR A 351 -9.15 -5.10 -21.51
N GLU A 352 -10.43 -5.20 -21.79
CA GLU A 352 -11.03 -4.61 -22.98
C GLU A 352 -10.21 -4.95 -24.22
N ASP A 353 -10.10 -5.04 -25.21
CA ASP A 353 -9.29 -5.53 -26.34
C ASP A 353 -7.78 -5.23 -26.27
N ARG A 354 -7.25 -4.87 -25.09
CA ARG A 354 -5.84 -4.53 -24.86
C ARG A 354 -5.15 -5.54 -23.96
N LEU A 355 -3.97 -5.97 -24.39
CA LEU A 355 -3.08 -6.85 -23.62
C LEU A 355 -2.00 -6.02 -22.94
N TYR A 356 -2.06 -5.93 -21.63
CA TYR A 356 -1.09 -5.21 -20.81
C TYR A 356 -0.03 -6.17 -20.27
N VAL A 357 1.23 -5.81 -20.46
CA VAL A 357 2.40 -6.56 -20.02
C VAL A 357 3.18 -5.71 -19.02
N LEU A 358 3.08 -6.06 -17.75
CA LEU A 358 3.82 -5.41 -16.66
C LEU A 358 5.15 -6.11 -16.48
N TYR A 359 6.25 -5.39 -16.60
CA TYR A 359 7.59 -5.93 -16.40
C TYR A 359 8.11 -5.69 -14.99
N ASP A 360 8.94 -6.59 -14.51
CA ASP A 360 9.52 -6.61 -13.17
C ASP A 360 10.27 -5.31 -12.78
N ARG A 361 10.73 -4.53 -13.76
CA ARG A 361 11.56 -3.32 -13.58
C ARG A 361 10.82 -2.02 -13.94
N SER A 362 9.55 -1.95 -13.61
CA SER A 362 8.73 -0.73 -13.79
C SER A 362 8.46 -0.29 -15.23
N PHE A 363 8.32 -1.20 -16.15
CA PHE A 363 7.88 -0.89 -17.50
C PHE A 363 6.51 -1.53 -17.76
N LEU A 364 5.72 -0.89 -18.60
CA LEU A 364 4.44 -1.41 -19.08
C LEU A 364 4.41 -1.32 -20.61
N SER A 365 3.97 -2.40 -21.24
CA SER A 365 3.64 -2.43 -22.65
C SER A 365 2.16 -2.73 -22.83
N CYS A 366 1.59 -2.28 -23.93
CA CYS A 366 0.22 -2.54 -24.35
C CYS A 366 0.20 -2.98 -25.80
N TYR A 367 -0.52 -4.05 -26.08
CA TYR A 367 -0.70 -4.63 -27.41
C TYR A 367 -2.18 -4.81 -27.71
N LYS A 368 -2.57 -4.83 -28.97
CA LYS A 368 -3.89 -5.30 -29.40
C LYS A 368 -3.97 -6.80 -29.11
N SER A 369 -4.91 -7.23 -28.28
CA SER A 369 -4.99 -8.63 -27.85
C SER A 369 -5.18 -9.61 -28.99
N ALA A 370 -6.00 -9.27 -29.99
CA ALA A 370 -6.30 -10.14 -31.12
C ALA A 370 -5.12 -10.33 -32.09
N THR A 371 -4.21 -9.38 -32.24
CA THR A 371 -3.17 -9.36 -33.29
C THR A 371 -1.74 -9.31 -32.75
N GLY A 372 -1.54 -8.96 -31.48
CA GLY A 372 -0.22 -8.75 -30.91
C GLY A 372 0.48 -7.48 -31.39
N GLU A 373 -0.21 -6.62 -32.17
CA GLU A 373 0.33 -5.33 -32.61
C GLU A 373 0.56 -4.40 -31.40
N GLY A 374 1.73 -3.75 -31.34
CA GLY A 374 2.05 -2.82 -30.26
C GLY A 374 1.22 -1.54 -30.31
N ILE A 375 0.61 -1.17 -29.19
CA ILE A 375 -0.05 0.12 -28.99
C ILE A 375 0.98 1.08 -28.39
N TYR A 376 1.60 0.67 -27.28
CA TYR A 376 2.82 1.29 -26.76
C TYR A 376 3.71 0.23 -26.11
N GLU A 377 5.03 0.42 -26.17
CA GLU A 377 5.98 -0.57 -25.71
C GLU A 377 6.98 0.03 -24.73
N SER A 378 7.29 -0.74 -23.68
CA SER A 378 8.32 -0.42 -22.68
C SER A 378 8.25 1.02 -22.12
N LYS A 379 7.05 1.51 -21.88
CA LYS A 379 6.83 2.80 -21.22
C LYS A 379 7.11 2.66 -19.73
N ARG A 380 7.91 3.57 -19.18
CA ARG A 380 8.26 3.55 -17.76
C ARG A 380 7.09 4.01 -16.90
N ILE A 381 6.76 3.23 -15.86
CA ILE A 381 5.87 3.67 -14.78
C ILE A 381 6.69 4.60 -13.88
N PRO A 382 6.36 5.90 -13.79
CA PRO A 382 7.10 6.85 -12.94
C PRO A 382 7.11 6.39 -11.48
N ASN A 383 8.26 6.51 -10.81
CA ASN A 383 8.47 6.12 -9.42
C ASN A 383 8.23 4.62 -9.09
N GLY A 384 7.86 3.79 -10.07
CA GLY A 384 7.79 2.35 -9.90
C GLY A 384 9.19 1.75 -9.74
N ARG A 385 9.31 0.66 -8.96
CA ARG A 385 10.62 0.00 -8.73
C ARG A 385 10.61 -1.46 -9.15
N ALA A 386 9.93 -2.32 -8.42
CA ALA A 386 9.89 -3.74 -8.65
C ALA A 386 8.46 -4.27 -8.59
N PHE A 387 8.13 -5.20 -9.50
CA PHE A 387 6.81 -5.81 -9.59
C PHE A 387 6.95 -7.33 -9.65
N THR A 388 6.28 -8.02 -8.73
CA THR A 388 6.14 -9.49 -8.73
C THR A 388 4.67 -9.89 -8.82
N SER A 389 3.78 -9.12 -8.18
CA SER A 389 2.33 -9.27 -8.28
C SER A 389 1.84 -9.10 -9.73
N SER A 390 0.92 -9.95 -10.17
CA SER A 390 0.26 -9.79 -11.46
C SER A 390 -0.74 -8.62 -11.43
N PRO A 391 -0.90 -7.88 -12.52
CA PRO A 391 -1.90 -6.82 -12.61
C PRO A 391 -3.32 -7.39 -12.56
N TRP A 392 -4.26 -6.56 -12.12
CA TRP A 392 -5.70 -6.84 -12.15
C TRP A 392 -6.45 -5.65 -12.73
N ALA A 393 -7.72 -5.85 -13.13
CA ALA A 393 -8.48 -4.82 -13.82
C ALA A 393 -9.96 -4.79 -13.45
N TYR A 394 -10.51 -3.57 -13.40
CA TYR A 394 -11.93 -3.26 -13.29
C TYR A 394 -12.21 -1.79 -13.64
N GLN A 395 -13.46 -1.47 -14.00
CA GLN A 395 -13.96 -0.10 -14.22
C GLN A 395 -13.06 0.76 -15.13
N GLY A 396 -12.63 0.19 -16.27
CA GLY A 396 -11.79 0.89 -17.27
C GLY A 396 -10.35 1.15 -16.82
N LYS A 397 -9.85 0.42 -15.81
CA LYS A 397 -8.53 0.62 -15.22
C LYS A 397 -7.77 -0.68 -15.03
N VAL A 398 -6.45 -0.60 -15.16
CA VAL A 398 -5.49 -1.67 -14.84
C VAL A 398 -4.67 -1.23 -13.63
N PHE A 399 -4.52 -2.11 -12.68
CA PHE A 399 -3.85 -1.85 -11.41
C PHE A 399 -2.55 -2.64 -11.35
N CYS A 400 -1.45 -1.98 -11.02
CA CYS A 400 -0.10 -2.54 -10.95
C CYS A 400 0.46 -2.35 -9.54
N LEU A 401 0.54 -3.42 -8.73
CA LEU A 401 1.05 -3.40 -7.37
C LEU A 401 2.55 -3.67 -7.33
N SER A 402 3.33 -2.72 -6.84
CA SER A 402 4.76 -2.88 -6.64
C SER A 402 5.08 -3.61 -5.32
N GLU A 403 6.30 -4.12 -5.20
CA GLU A 403 6.79 -4.74 -3.96
C GLU A 403 6.87 -3.77 -2.78
N ASP A 404 6.88 -2.47 -3.06
CA ASP A 404 6.87 -1.40 -2.05
C ASP A 404 5.47 -1.14 -1.46
N GLY A 405 4.42 -1.84 -1.92
CA GLY A 405 3.05 -1.62 -1.49
C GLY A 405 2.37 -0.45 -2.21
N VAL A 406 2.97 0.06 -3.28
CA VAL A 406 2.40 1.11 -4.12
C VAL A 406 1.66 0.50 -5.30
N THR A 407 0.37 0.82 -5.43
CA THR A 407 -0.45 0.44 -6.58
C THR A 407 -0.58 1.62 -7.54
N PHE A 408 -0.13 1.43 -8.77
CA PHE A 408 -0.30 2.39 -9.86
C PHE A 408 -1.61 2.09 -10.57
N VAL A 409 -2.49 3.07 -10.65
CA VAL A 409 -3.80 2.96 -11.34
C VAL A 409 -3.65 3.51 -12.74
N VAL A 410 -3.66 2.60 -13.71
CA VAL A 410 -3.45 2.89 -15.12
C VAL A 410 -4.80 2.92 -15.83
N LYS A 411 -5.07 3.97 -16.60
CA LYS A 411 -6.25 4.03 -17.47
C LYS A 411 -6.15 3.01 -18.60
N SER A 412 -7.25 2.32 -18.90
CA SER A 412 -7.32 1.49 -20.11
C SER A 412 -7.45 2.39 -21.34
N ALA A 413 -6.31 2.67 -22.00
CA ALA A 413 -6.20 3.60 -23.13
C ALA A 413 -5.04 3.24 -24.06
N ASP A 414 -4.92 3.95 -25.20
CA ASP A 414 -3.88 3.76 -26.21
C ASP A 414 -2.55 4.47 -25.83
N GLU A 415 -2.53 5.20 -24.73
CA GLU A 415 -1.33 5.79 -24.16
C GLU A 415 -1.22 5.43 -22.68
N LEU A 416 0.01 5.41 -22.15
CA LEU A 416 0.22 5.19 -20.72
C LEU A 416 -0.21 6.45 -19.95
N GLU A 417 -1.32 6.36 -19.25
CA GLU A 417 -1.81 7.40 -18.33
C GLU A 417 -1.94 6.81 -16.92
N ILE A 418 -1.15 7.34 -15.97
CA ILE A 418 -1.28 6.99 -14.55
C ILE A 418 -2.27 7.97 -13.93
N LEU A 419 -3.45 7.48 -13.55
CA LEU A 419 -4.51 8.31 -12.98
C LEU A 419 -4.15 8.78 -11.57
N HIS A 420 -3.61 7.88 -10.76
CA HIS A 420 -3.11 8.13 -9.40
C HIS A 420 -2.38 6.90 -8.85
N THR A 421 -1.82 7.03 -7.66
CA THR A 421 -1.14 5.97 -6.93
C THR A 421 -1.77 5.78 -5.56
N ASN A 422 -1.85 4.53 -5.12
CA ASN A 422 -2.36 4.13 -3.81
C ASN A 422 -1.22 3.47 -3.03
N THR A 423 -0.96 3.89 -1.81
CA THR A 423 0.18 3.39 -1.02
C THR A 423 -0.33 2.74 0.26
N LEU A 424 0.08 1.49 0.49
CA LEU A 424 -0.06 0.80 1.77
C LEU A 424 1.11 1.13 2.69
N ALA A 425 1.21 0.46 3.85
CA ALA A 425 2.31 0.67 4.78
C ALA A 425 3.67 0.37 4.12
N GLU A 426 4.61 1.30 4.21
CA GLU A 426 5.91 1.25 3.52
C GLU A 426 6.84 0.14 4.02
N ASP A 427 6.68 -0.30 5.26
CA ASP A 427 7.46 -1.37 5.89
C ASP A 427 7.05 -2.77 5.44
N ASP A 428 5.97 -2.89 4.65
CA ASP A 428 5.40 -4.14 4.20
C ASP A 428 5.75 -4.44 2.74
N MET A 429 6.16 -5.68 2.48
CA MET A 429 6.50 -6.14 1.13
C MET A 429 5.29 -6.82 0.50
N CYS A 430 4.97 -6.46 -0.74
CA CYS A 430 3.88 -7.03 -1.52
C CYS A 430 4.40 -7.88 -2.68
N MET A 431 4.03 -9.16 -2.71
CA MET A 431 4.33 -10.06 -3.84
C MET A 431 3.10 -10.84 -4.28
N ALA A 432 2.15 -11.08 -3.38
CA ALA A 432 0.90 -11.78 -3.69
C ALA A 432 0.04 -10.95 -4.65
N THR A 433 -0.62 -11.61 -5.59
CA THR A 433 -1.62 -10.99 -6.44
C THR A 433 -2.91 -10.79 -5.65
N PRO A 434 -3.52 -9.60 -5.68
CA PRO A 434 -4.75 -9.31 -4.96
C PRO A 434 -5.94 -10.17 -5.38
N ALA A 435 -6.93 -10.27 -4.49
CA ALA A 435 -8.21 -10.91 -4.74
C ALA A 435 -9.35 -9.89 -4.69
N ILE A 436 -10.43 -10.16 -5.42
CA ILE A 436 -11.60 -9.29 -5.49
C ILE A 436 -12.84 -10.08 -5.07
N ALA A 437 -13.64 -9.52 -4.16
CA ALA A 437 -14.87 -10.15 -3.71
C ALA A 437 -16.00 -9.12 -3.57
N GLY A 438 -16.93 -9.12 -4.51
CA GLY A 438 -18.00 -8.13 -4.59
C GLY A 438 -17.44 -6.70 -4.73
N ASP A 439 -17.64 -5.86 -3.71
CA ASP A 439 -17.15 -4.48 -3.65
C ASP A 439 -15.84 -4.32 -2.84
N ARG A 440 -15.12 -5.43 -2.59
CA ARG A 440 -13.90 -5.48 -1.79
C ARG A 440 -12.69 -5.91 -2.60
N LEU A 441 -11.55 -5.27 -2.34
CA LEU A 441 -10.23 -5.65 -2.83
C LEU A 441 -9.40 -6.14 -1.64
N LEU A 442 -8.87 -7.35 -1.72
CA LEU A 442 -8.01 -7.95 -0.69
C LEU A 442 -6.55 -7.90 -1.16
N ILE A 443 -5.70 -7.21 -0.43
CA ILE A 443 -4.26 -7.11 -0.71
C ILE A 443 -3.49 -7.77 0.42
N ARG A 444 -2.70 -8.79 0.08
CA ARG A 444 -1.80 -9.46 1.03
C ARG A 444 -0.40 -8.90 0.93
N THR A 445 0.18 -8.62 2.09
CA THR A 445 1.58 -8.24 2.26
C THR A 445 2.35 -9.35 2.99
N ALA A 446 3.62 -9.12 3.27
CA ALA A 446 4.45 -10.07 4.03
C ALA A 446 3.91 -10.35 5.44
N ALA A 447 3.26 -9.37 6.08
CA ALA A 447 2.84 -9.43 7.48
C ALA A 447 1.33 -9.38 7.68
N ARG A 448 0.52 -9.01 6.67
CA ARG A 448 -0.93 -8.78 6.87
C ARG A 448 -1.77 -8.90 5.61
N VAL A 449 -3.08 -8.90 5.81
CA VAL A 449 -4.09 -8.76 4.75
C VAL A 449 -4.85 -7.46 4.98
N TYR A 450 -4.97 -6.65 3.93
CA TYR A 450 -5.84 -5.47 3.87
C TYR A 450 -7.09 -5.80 3.09
N CYS A 451 -8.25 -5.41 3.61
CA CYS A 451 -9.50 -5.34 2.87
C CYS A 451 -9.79 -3.88 2.54
N ILE A 452 -9.72 -3.56 1.27
CA ILE A 452 -9.99 -2.24 0.74
C ILE A 452 -11.42 -2.21 0.22
N ARG A 453 -12.18 -1.19 0.65
CA ARG A 453 -13.57 -0.98 0.24
C ARG A 453 -13.89 0.50 0.22
N GLU A 454 -14.61 0.96 -0.77
CA GLU A 454 -15.07 2.34 -0.80
C GLU A 454 -16.06 2.61 0.34
N ALA A 455 -15.80 3.65 1.12
CA ALA A 455 -16.70 4.05 2.19
C ALA A 455 -18.04 4.48 1.58
N LYS A 456 -19.12 3.78 1.91
CA LYS A 456 -20.47 4.21 1.48
C LYS A 456 -20.78 5.54 2.15
N PRO A 457 -21.27 6.56 1.40
CA PRO A 457 -21.77 7.78 2.03
C PRO A 457 -22.83 7.38 3.07
N ALA A 458 -22.68 7.87 4.29
CA ALA A 458 -23.66 7.64 5.34
C ALA A 458 -25.02 8.08 4.80
N GLN A 459 -26.01 7.20 4.75
CA GLN A 459 -27.38 7.57 4.40
C GLN A 459 -27.82 8.63 5.41
N ALA A 460 -27.97 9.86 4.94
CA ALA A 460 -28.54 10.95 5.73
C ALA A 460 -29.94 10.53 6.16
N LYS A 461 -30.15 10.33 7.46
CA LYS A 461 -31.50 10.21 8.01
C LYS A 461 -32.26 11.47 7.63
N PRO A 462 -33.52 11.40 7.15
CA PRO A 462 -34.28 12.59 6.80
C PRO A 462 -34.45 13.44 8.05
N VAL A 463 -33.85 14.63 8.04
CA VAL A 463 -34.08 15.64 9.07
C VAL A 463 -35.42 16.29 8.77
N SER A 464 -36.41 16.07 9.63
CA SER A 464 -37.70 16.80 9.60
C SER A 464 -37.44 18.25 10.00
N PHE A 465 -37.58 19.17 9.06
CA PHE A 465 -37.58 20.62 9.34
C PHE A 465 -38.88 20.99 10.07
N GLN A 466 -38.75 21.32 11.35
CA GLN A 466 -39.77 22.10 12.01
C GLN A 466 -39.40 23.61 11.87
N THR A 467 -40.24 24.34 11.18
CA THR A 467 -40.18 25.79 11.04
C THR A 467 -40.72 26.43 12.31
N THR A 468 -39.94 27.28 12.97
CA THR A 468 -40.40 28.28 13.91
C THR A 468 -39.86 29.65 13.56
N PRO A 469 -40.58 30.77 13.92
CA PRO A 469 -40.59 32.00 13.16
C PRO A 469 -39.44 32.97 13.50
N LYS A 470 -39.16 33.85 12.53
CA LYS A 470 -38.20 34.95 12.62
C LYS A 470 -38.60 35.98 13.70
N GLU A 471 -37.70 36.31 14.59
CA GLU A 471 -37.66 37.57 15.28
C GLU A 471 -36.51 38.47 14.75
N LYS A 472 -36.88 39.72 14.48
CA LYS A 472 -35.97 40.79 14.09
C LYS A 472 -35.23 41.29 15.33
N THR A 473 -33.93 41.44 15.28
CA THR A 473 -33.22 42.27 16.24
C THR A 473 -32.15 43.14 15.56
N THR A 474 -32.16 44.35 16.03
CA THR A 474 -31.54 45.59 15.61
C THR A 474 -30.00 45.54 15.78
N ILE A 475 -29.32 46.28 14.86
CA ILE A 475 -27.89 46.54 14.88
C ILE A 475 -27.51 47.42 16.07
N GLY A 476 -26.57 47.02 16.86
CA GLY A 476 -25.89 47.79 17.87
C GLY A 476 -24.39 47.52 17.85
N ASN A 477 -23.62 48.55 17.54
CA ASN A 477 -22.15 48.57 17.66
C ASN A 477 -21.72 48.35 19.11
N GLN A 478 -20.84 47.34 19.33
CA GLN A 478 -19.83 47.43 20.41
C GLN A 478 -18.64 46.50 20.13
N SER A 479 -17.45 47.09 20.23
CA SER A 479 -16.15 46.45 20.26
C SER A 479 -15.96 45.71 21.57
N ALA A 480 -15.69 44.43 21.52
CA ALA A 480 -14.85 43.68 22.47
C ALA A 480 -14.77 42.21 22.00
N THR A 481 -13.59 41.69 21.91
CA THR A 481 -13.25 40.34 21.57
C THR A 481 -13.87 39.34 22.54
N GLU A 482 -14.96 38.70 22.19
CA GLU A 482 -15.42 37.48 22.89
C GLU A 482 -14.84 36.21 22.26
N VAL A 483 -14.28 35.41 23.13
CA VAL A 483 -13.75 34.08 22.85
C VAL A 483 -14.92 33.12 22.53
N PRO A 484 -14.93 32.38 21.41
CA PRO A 484 -15.97 31.39 21.17
C PRO A 484 -15.85 30.23 22.17
N LYS A 485 -16.92 29.93 22.88
CA LYS A 485 -17.06 28.75 23.71
C LYS A 485 -17.08 27.48 22.85
N SER A 486 -16.12 26.58 23.14
CA SER A 486 -16.08 25.13 22.92
C SER A 486 -16.90 24.55 21.77
N GLY A 487 -16.27 24.44 20.61
CA GLY A 487 -16.50 23.37 19.65
C GLY A 487 -15.24 22.51 19.63
N SER A 488 -15.37 21.20 19.56
CA SER A 488 -14.33 20.18 19.65
C SER A 488 -12.96 20.60 19.07
N LEU A 489 -12.03 20.96 19.94
CA LEU A 489 -10.72 21.50 19.63
C LEU A 489 -9.63 20.40 19.67
N ALA A 490 -9.70 19.37 18.85
CA ALA A 490 -8.85 18.17 18.83
C ALA A 490 -9.30 17.05 19.79
N PRO A 491 -8.85 15.78 19.58
CA PRO A 491 -9.25 14.66 20.42
C PRO A 491 -8.92 14.90 21.90
N GLU A 492 -9.91 14.69 22.75
CA GLU A 492 -9.77 14.80 24.21
C GLU A 492 -8.62 13.93 24.72
N GLY A 493 -7.83 14.43 25.68
CA GLY A 493 -6.82 13.65 26.41
C GLY A 493 -5.36 13.88 26.01
N LEU A 494 -5.04 14.75 25.05
CA LEU A 494 -3.64 15.03 24.66
C LEU A 494 -2.93 16.02 25.59
N GLY A 495 -3.65 16.85 26.34
CA GLY A 495 -3.08 17.83 27.28
C GLY A 495 -4.04 18.95 27.63
N GLU A 496 -3.58 19.88 28.45
CA GLU A 496 -4.31 21.07 28.88
C GLU A 496 -3.97 22.26 27.96
N HIS A 497 -5.00 22.95 27.47
CA HIS A 497 -4.85 24.13 26.63
C HIS A 497 -4.64 25.39 27.46
N GLY A 498 -3.74 26.27 27.02
CA GLY A 498 -3.49 27.54 27.68
C GLY A 498 -2.93 28.59 26.73
N TYR A 499 -2.66 29.79 27.27
CA TYR A 499 -2.14 30.91 26.52
C TYR A 499 -1.04 31.63 27.29
N VAL A 500 -0.05 32.14 26.53
CA VAL A 500 1.02 32.99 27.02
C VAL A 500 1.00 34.33 26.29
N ASP A 501 1.09 35.44 27.01
CA ASP A 501 1.25 36.74 26.39
C ASP A 501 2.72 36.98 26.01
N SER A 502 2.96 37.25 24.73
CA SER A 502 4.24 37.62 24.14
C SER A 502 4.15 39.01 23.52
N GLY A 503 4.36 40.03 24.32
CA GLY A 503 4.10 41.42 23.94
C GLY A 503 2.63 41.67 23.61
N ASP A 504 2.35 42.00 22.35
CA ASP A 504 1.02 42.23 21.83
C ASP A 504 0.33 41.00 21.23
N VAL A 505 0.97 39.83 21.31
CA VAL A 505 0.48 38.57 20.74
C VAL A 505 0.28 37.54 21.84
N ARG A 506 -0.86 36.87 21.83
CA ARG A 506 -1.09 35.67 22.67
C ARG A 506 -0.70 34.41 21.91
N ILE A 507 0.12 33.59 22.56
CA ILE A 507 0.58 32.32 22.03
C ILE A 507 -0.21 31.19 22.70
N HIS A 508 -0.93 30.40 21.93
CA HIS A 508 -1.64 29.23 22.36
C HIS A 508 -0.63 28.06 22.57
N TYR A 509 -0.88 27.26 23.59
CA TYR A 509 -0.13 26.02 23.84
C TYR A 509 -1.02 24.90 24.33
N VAL A 510 -0.52 23.67 24.18
CA VAL A 510 -1.05 22.48 24.84
C VAL A 510 0.06 21.87 25.69
N THR A 511 -0.23 21.61 26.98
CA THR A 511 0.77 21.08 27.91
C THR A 511 0.33 19.76 28.53
N LYS A 512 1.31 18.87 28.79
CA LYS A 512 1.08 17.59 29.45
C LYS A 512 2.32 17.19 30.27
N GLY A 513 2.10 16.46 31.35
CA GLY A 513 3.18 15.94 32.20
C GLY A 513 3.73 16.95 33.21
N LYS A 514 4.76 16.53 33.92
CA LYS A 514 5.49 17.34 34.91
C LYS A 514 6.98 16.98 34.84
N GLY A 515 7.87 17.89 35.25
CA GLY A 515 9.31 17.68 35.24
C GLY A 515 10.06 18.77 34.47
N PRO A 516 11.27 18.49 33.95
CA PRO A 516 12.00 19.44 33.11
C PRO A 516 11.19 19.86 31.90
N LEU A 517 11.30 21.13 31.51
CA LEU A 517 10.47 21.70 30.42
C LEU A 517 10.99 21.31 29.04
N VAL A 518 10.09 20.83 28.20
CA VAL A 518 10.30 20.57 26.76
C VAL A 518 9.32 21.42 25.96
N VAL A 519 9.81 22.39 25.20
CA VAL A 519 8.99 23.23 24.31
C VAL A 519 9.10 22.72 22.89
N MET A 520 7.96 22.40 22.27
CA MET A 520 7.86 21.81 20.91
C MET A 520 7.24 22.81 19.93
N ILE A 521 7.94 23.11 18.85
CA ILE A 521 7.63 24.16 17.88
C ILE A 521 7.41 23.53 16.50
N HIS A 522 6.22 23.67 15.93
CA HIS A 522 5.86 23.14 14.61
C HIS A 522 6.39 23.99 13.45
N GLY A 523 6.33 23.45 12.23
CA GLY A 523 6.69 24.13 10.98
C GLY A 523 5.51 24.64 10.15
N PHE A 524 5.70 24.74 8.84
CA PHE A 524 4.69 25.11 7.85
C PHE A 524 4.36 23.89 6.95
N PRO A 525 3.11 23.67 6.58
CA PRO A 525 1.87 24.19 7.17
C PRO A 525 1.37 23.24 8.27
N ASP A 526 1.66 23.56 9.50
CA ASP A 526 1.44 22.67 10.65
C ASP A 526 0.90 23.44 11.87
N PHE A 527 0.67 22.77 13.01
CA PHE A 527 0.25 23.37 14.28
C PHE A 527 0.62 22.44 15.45
N TRP A 528 0.37 22.81 16.71
CA TRP A 528 0.77 22.08 17.91
C TRP A 528 0.46 20.57 17.85
N TYR A 529 -0.57 20.17 17.14
CA TYR A 529 -1.05 18.77 17.04
C TYR A 529 -0.10 17.83 16.26
N THR A 530 0.89 18.37 15.58
CA THR A 530 1.96 17.58 14.94
C THR A 530 2.67 16.68 15.95
N TRP A 531 2.74 17.13 17.20
CA TRP A 531 3.43 16.46 18.31
C TRP A 531 2.56 15.45 19.05
N ARG A 532 1.32 15.20 18.63
CA ARG A 532 0.34 14.31 19.26
C ARG A 532 0.86 12.91 19.57
N LYS A 533 1.81 12.40 18.78
CA LYS A 533 2.40 11.06 18.95
C LYS A 533 3.63 11.07 19.88
N GLN A 534 4.34 12.20 19.99
CA GLN A 534 5.50 12.37 20.85
C GLN A 534 5.11 12.75 22.27
N MET A 535 4.13 13.64 22.42
CA MET A 535 3.72 14.21 23.70
C MET A 535 3.38 13.16 24.78
N PRO A 536 2.61 12.09 24.52
CA PRO A 536 2.22 11.14 25.56
C PRO A 536 3.43 10.47 26.23
N THR A 537 4.37 9.99 25.45
CA THR A 537 5.59 9.30 25.98
C THR A 537 6.54 10.26 26.68
N LEU A 538 6.78 11.44 26.08
CA LEU A 538 7.66 12.42 26.71
C LEU A 538 7.05 12.99 28.01
N ALA A 539 5.74 13.12 28.09
CA ALA A 539 5.04 13.61 29.26
C ALA A 539 5.11 12.68 30.49
N GLU A 540 5.59 11.46 30.34
CA GLU A 540 5.87 10.56 31.46
C GLU A 540 6.99 11.08 32.35
N LYS A 541 7.95 11.84 31.79
CA LYS A 541 9.15 12.34 32.51
C LYS A 541 9.32 13.86 32.43
N TYR A 542 8.71 14.53 31.47
CA TYR A 542 8.90 15.93 31.15
C TYR A 542 7.59 16.71 31.22
N GLN A 543 7.69 18.01 31.51
CA GLN A 543 6.61 18.93 31.22
C GLN A 543 6.69 19.31 29.72
N VAL A 544 5.87 18.69 28.88
CA VAL A 544 5.85 18.95 27.44
C VAL A 544 4.88 20.08 27.13
N VAL A 545 5.32 21.05 26.33
CA VAL A 545 4.53 22.20 25.90
C VAL A 545 4.65 22.34 24.38
N ALA A 546 3.58 22.00 23.65
CA ALA A 546 3.51 22.20 22.20
C ALA A 546 2.76 23.50 21.90
N ILE A 547 3.39 24.41 21.19
CA ILE A 547 2.82 25.74 20.88
C ILE A 547 2.23 25.80 19.48
N ASP A 548 1.21 26.66 19.29
CA ASP A 548 0.91 27.25 17.98
C ASP A 548 1.78 28.48 17.79
N GLN A 549 2.54 28.55 16.74
CA GLN A 549 3.31 29.76 16.42
C GLN A 549 2.38 30.92 16.06
N ARG A 550 2.84 32.19 16.19
CA ARG A 550 2.04 33.34 15.77
C ARG A 550 1.61 33.21 14.30
N GLY A 551 0.40 33.58 13.97
CA GLY A 551 -0.17 33.43 12.64
C GLY A 551 -0.90 32.08 12.42
N TYR A 552 -0.75 31.14 13.32
CA TYR A 552 -1.31 29.78 13.22
C TYR A 552 -2.42 29.52 14.23
N ASN A 553 -3.41 28.78 13.83
CA ASN A 553 -4.50 28.18 14.61
C ASN A 553 -5.08 29.12 15.67
N LEU A 554 -4.83 28.87 16.95
CA LEU A 554 -5.39 29.62 18.09
C LEU A 554 -4.45 30.72 18.62
N SER A 555 -3.26 30.85 18.08
CA SER A 555 -2.35 31.95 18.43
C SER A 555 -2.75 33.26 17.73
N GLY A 556 -2.29 34.37 18.28
CA GLY A 556 -2.51 35.69 17.71
C GLY A 556 -1.94 35.83 16.29
N GLN A 557 -2.63 36.54 15.43
CA GLN A 557 -2.36 36.66 13.99
C GLN A 557 -2.14 38.13 13.59
N PRO A 558 -1.05 38.79 14.04
CA PRO A 558 -0.78 40.17 13.78
C PRO A 558 -0.60 40.46 12.27
N LYS A 559 -1.08 41.56 11.78
CA LYS A 559 -0.91 41.96 10.38
C LYS A 559 0.46 42.54 10.12
N GLY A 560 0.97 42.34 8.90
CA GLY A 560 2.23 42.90 8.40
C GLY A 560 3.47 42.07 8.67
N VAL A 561 4.36 42.03 7.66
CA VAL A 561 5.54 41.18 7.60
C VAL A 561 6.49 41.35 8.80
N GLY A 562 6.71 42.59 9.26
CA GLY A 562 7.59 42.88 10.40
C GLY A 562 7.19 42.23 11.73
N ASN A 563 5.91 41.80 11.86
CA ASN A 563 5.44 41.05 13.04
C ASN A 563 5.86 39.58 13.04
N TYR A 564 6.47 39.10 11.96
CA TYR A 564 6.97 37.74 11.79
C TYR A 564 8.50 37.70 11.66
N ALA A 565 9.19 38.81 11.96
CA ALA A 565 10.66 38.85 11.98
C ALA A 565 11.22 37.91 13.06
N MET A 566 12.34 37.26 12.81
CA MET A 566 12.94 36.22 13.65
C MET A 566 13.06 36.62 15.14
N PRO A 567 13.46 37.85 15.53
CA PRO A 567 13.53 38.23 16.94
C PRO A 567 12.17 38.13 17.67
N LYS A 568 11.04 38.36 16.97
CA LYS A 568 9.71 38.22 17.54
C LYS A 568 9.31 36.75 17.71
N LEU A 569 9.65 35.91 16.73
CA LEU A 569 9.39 34.45 16.80
C LEU A 569 10.17 33.80 17.94
N VAL A 570 11.42 34.17 18.09
CA VAL A 570 12.29 33.71 19.20
C VAL A 570 11.79 34.28 20.54
N GLY A 571 11.28 35.52 20.54
CA GLY A 571 10.65 36.14 21.71
C GLY A 571 9.42 35.40 22.22
N ASP A 572 8.63 34.79 21.34
CA ASP A 572 7.48 33.96 21.73
C ASP A 572 7.92 32.72 22.53
N VAL A 573 8.96 32.05 22.06
CA VAL A 573 9.54 30.89 22.77
C VAL A 573 10.08 31.31 24.13
N ALA A 574 10.78 32.47 24.20
CA ALA A 574 11.27 33.02 25.46
C ALA A 574 10.14 33.35 26.46
N ALA A 575 9.01 33.86 25.96
CA ALA A 575 7.82 34.12 26.76
C ALA A 575 7.22 32.82 27.33
N VAL A 576 7.15 31.76 26.51
CA VAL A 576 6.69 30.43 26.94
C VAL A 576 7.59 29.86 28.03
N VAL A 577 8.90 29.83 27.83
CA VAL A 577 9.85 29.34 28.85
C VAL A 577 9.71 30.12 30.18
N LYS A 578 9.56 31.44 30.09
CA LYS A 578 9.33 32.31 31.27
C LYS A 578 7.99 32.01 31.97
N HIS A 579 6.92 31.77 31.20
CA HIS A 579 5.57 31.47 31.72
C HIS A 579 5.59 30.22 32.62
N PHE A 580 6.30 29.17 32.19
CA PHE A 580 6.44 27.92 32.95
C PHE A 580 7.47 28.02 34.07
N GLN A 581 7.98 29.24 34.39
CA GLN A 581 8.91 29.55 35.50
C GLN A 581 10.20 28.68 35.49
N GLN A 582 10.61 28.24 34.31
CA GLN A 582 11.85 27.47 34.16
C GLN A 582 13.00 28.37 33.72
N GLN A 583 14.19 28.10 34.28
CA GLN A 583 15.41 28.83 33.88
C GLN A 583 15.86 28.40 32.50
N LYS A 584 15.75 27.09 32.19
CA LYS A 584 16.12 26.47 30.92
C LYS A 584 15.03 25.52 30.41
N ALA A 585 15.04 25.26 29.14
CA ALA A 585 14.19 24.28 28.50
C ALA A 585 14.92 23.51 27.40
N THR A 586 14.54 22.27 27.17
CA THR A 586 14.82 21.58 25.92
C THR A 586 13.91 22.15 24.84
N ILE A 587 14.50 22.59 23.73
CA ILE A 587 13.76 23.14 22.60
C ILE A 587 13.76 22.13 21.48
N VAL A 588 12.54 21.78 21.00
CA VAL A 588 12.32 20.85 19.90
C VAL A 588 11.65 21.59 18.77
N GLY A 589 12.19 21.55 17.57
CA GLY A 589 11.63 22.26 16.42
C GLY A 589 11.66 21.46 15.13
N HIS A 590 10.61 21.61 14.33
CA HIS A 590 10.49 21.05 13.00
C HIS A 590 10.32 22.15 11.97
N ASP A 591 11.01 22.08 10.80
CA ASP A 591 10.90 23.04 9.68
C ASP A 591 11.05 24.51 10.18
N TRP A 592 10.08 25.43 9.98
CA TRP A 592 10.14 26.78 10.54
C TRP A 592 10.29 26.81 12.06
N GLY A 593 9.67 25.84 12.76
CA GLY A 593 9.90 25.67 14.19
C GLY A 593 11.34 25.26 14.51
N GLY A 594 11.99 24.50 13.64
CA GLY A 594 13.42 24.19 13.69
C GLY A 594 14.29 25.44 13.48
N MET A 595 13.91 26.31 12.53
CA MET A 595 14.59 27.60 12.33
C MET A 595 14.52 28.48 13.60
N VAL A 596 13.34 28.58 14.18
CA VAL A 596 13.14 29.31 15.45
C VAL A 596 13.92 28.70 16.58
N ALA A 597 13.94 27.36 16.68
CA ALA A 597 14.69 26.62 17.71
C ALA A 597 16.21 26.82 17.60
N TRP A 598 16.78 26.77 16.39
CA TRP A 598 18.20 27.13 16.14
C TRP A 598 18.50 28.53 16.60
N GLN A 599 17.68 29.50 16.17
CA GLN A 599 17.87 30.91 16.54
C GLN A 599 17.68 31.16 18.04
N PHE A 600 16.76 30.44 18.68
CA PHE A 600 16.61 30.49 20.14
C PHE A 600 17.89 30.00 20.85
N ALA A 601 18.40 28.84 20.47
CA ALA A 601 19.60 28.28 21.09
C ALA A 601 20.85 29.15 20.89
N MET A 602 20.98 29.82 19.76
CA MET A 602 22.06 30.77 19.49
C MET A 602 21.95 32.08 20.27
N ASN A 603 20.72 32.62 20.46
CA ASN A 603 20.48 33.93 21.09
C ASN A 603 20.22 33.83 22.60
N TYR A 604 19.77 32.66 23.10
CA TYR A 604 19.50 32.43 24.52
C TYR A 604 20.18 31.14 25.01
N PRO A 605 21.54 31.04 24.89
CA PRO A 605 22.26 29.84 25.30
C PRO A 605 22.10 29.53 26.80
N GLU A 606 21.90 30.55 27.65
CA GLU A 606 21.66 30.40 29.08
C GLU A 606 20.25 29.84 29.40
N ARG A 607 19.31 29.87 28.45
CA ARG A 607 17.95 29.35 28.60
C ARG A 607 17.71 28.06 27.84
N THR A 608 18.69 27.58 27.06
CA THR A 608 18.62 26.35 26.32
C THR A 608 19.37 25.24 27.06
N GLU A 609 18.65 24.23 27.48
CA GLU A 609 19.25 23.02 28.06
C GLU A 609 19.80 22.10 26.99
N GLN A 610 18.96 21.77 26.02
CA GLN A 610 19.24 20.90 24.88
C GLN A 610 18.45 21.36 23.65
N LEU A 611 18.91 20.96 22.48
CA LEU A 611 18.27 21.30 21.22
C LEU A 611 17.98 20.05 20.39
N VAL A 612 16.73 19.90 19.94
CA VAL A 612 16.31 18.83 19.03
C VAL A 612 15.73 19.44 17.76
N ILE A 613 16.28 19.09 16.63
CA ILE A 613 15.88 19.61 15.31
C ILE A 613 15.42 18.48 14.41
N LEU A 614 14.25 18.65 13.80
CA LEU A 614 13.67 17.70 12.85
C LEU A 614 13.56 18.38 11.48
N ASN A 615 14.05 17.71 10.45
CA ASN A 615 14.00 18.14 9.04
C ASN A 615 14.30 19.63 8.83
N LEU A 616 15.41 20.07 9.38
CA LEU A 616 16.03 21.36 9.06
C LEU A 616 17.54 21.29 9.34
N PRO A 617 18.42 21.59 8.39
CA PRO A 617 19.85 21.79 8.68
C PRO A 617 20.07 23.06 9.51
N HIS A 618 21.30 23.24 10.02
CA HIS A 618 21.68 24.53 10.58
C HIS A 618 21.42 25.68 9.58
N PRO A 619 20.99 26.88 9.99
CA PRO A 619 20.69 27.99 9.06
C PRO A 619 21.80 28.28 8.05
N ASN A 620 23.07 28.22 8.48
CA ASN A 620 24.22 28.38 7.60
C ASN A 620 24.38 27.19 6.62
N GLY A 621 24.00 25.97 7.01
CA GLY A 621 23.96 24.82 6.13
C GLY A 621 22.93 24.99 5.02
N LEU A 622 21.71 25.41 5.35
CA LEU A 622 20.68 25.73 4.36
C LEU A 622 21.13 26.88 3.42
N GLN A 623 21.71 27.94 3.98
CA GLN A 623 22.18 29.07 3.18
C GLN A 623 23.31 28.67 2.22
N ARG A 624 24.23 27.77 2.66
CA ARG A 624 25.28 27.22 1.81
C ARG A 624 24.68 26.44 0.63
N GLU A 625 23.69 25.57 0.89
CA GLU A 625 23.04 24.80 -0.17
C GLU A 625 22.25 25.70 -1.12
N LEU A 626 21.54 26.70 -0.64
CA LEU A 626 20.86 27.67 -1.49
C LEU A 626 21.84 28.41 -2.39
N ALA A 627 23.05 28.71 -1.92
CA ALA A 627 24.05 29.38 -2.73
C ALA A 627 24.74 28.47 -3.76
N ASN A 628 24.92 27.17 -3.48
CA ASN A 628 25.85 26.32 -4.22
C ASN A 628 25.21 25.04 -4.81
N ASN A 629 23.99 24.67 -4.40
CA ASN A 629 23.33 23.44 -4.83
C ASN A 629 22.11 23.77 -5.73
N PRO A 630 22.23 23.59 -7.06
CA PRO A 630 21.11 23.86 -7.98
C PRO A 630 19.84 23.08 -7.69
N GLN A 631 19.97 21.86 -7.13
CA GLN A 631 18.80 21.06 -6.77
C GLN A 631 18.08 21.65 -5.57
N GLN A 632 18.81 22.12 -4.54
CA GLN A 632 18.19 22.83 -3.41
C GLN A 632 17.52 24.15 -3.87
N GLN A 633 18.16 24.89 -4.77
CA GLN A 633 17.56 26.10 -5.35
C GLN A 633 16.24 25.78 -6.05
N LYS A 634 16.22 24.73 -6.88
CA LYS A 634 15.01 24.28 -7.57
C LYS A 634 13.92 23.85 -6.57
N ASN A 635 14.26 23.02 -5.60
CA ASN A 635 13.32 22.54 -4.60
C ASN A 635 12.77 23.66 -3.69
N SER A 636 13.43 24.81 -3.66
CA SER A 636 13.02 26.00 -2.91
C SER A 636 12.18 27.00 -3.72
N GLU A 637 11.71 26.65 -4.93
CA GLU A 637 10.87 27.52 -5.77
C GLU A 637 9.58 27.94 -5.06
N TYR A 638 8.97 27.04 -4.27
CA TYR A 638 7.80 27.35 -3.48
C TYR A 638 8.06 28.50 -2.48
N ALA A 639 9.23 28.55 -1.86
CA ALA A 639 9.58 29.59 -0.89
C ALA A 639 9.71 30.96 -1.58
N ARG A 640 10.24 31.02 -2.81
CA ARG A 640 10.28 32.23 -3.64
C ARG A 640 8.87 32.68 -4.01
N PHE A 641 8.01 31.75 -4.41
CA PHE A 641 6.61 32.04 -4.69
C PHE A 641 5.91 32.63 -3.44
N PHE A 642 6.13 32.04 -2.25
CA PHE A 642 5.54 32.53 -1.00
C PHE A 642 6.01 33.92 -0.59
N GLN A 643 7.14 34.39 -1.12
CA GLN A 643 7.62 35.76 -0.91
C GLN A 643 6.95 36.82 -1.81
N THR A 644 6.19 36.39 -2.82
CA THR A 644 5.48 37.32 -3.72
C THR A 644 4.25 37.94 -3.07
N ALA A 645 3.75 39.03 -3.64
CA ALA A 645 2.54 39.70 -3.17
C ALA A 645 1.26 38.87 -3.44
N GLU A 646 1.27 38.11 -4.55
CA GLU A 646 0.14 37.34 -5.05
C GLU A 646 -0.08 36.03 -4.28
N ALA A 647 0.95 35.49 -3.62
CA ALA A 647 0.92 34.18 -2.98
C ALA A 647 -0.26 34.02 -2.01
N ALA A 648 -0.54 35.02 -1.19
CA ALA A 648 -1.62 34.94 -0.20
C ALA A 648 -3.02 34.81 -0.82
N SER A 649 -3.22 35.31 -2.03
CA SER A 649 -4.50 35.16 -2.75
C SER A 649 -4.64 33.83 -3.49
N GLN A 650 -3.52 33.13 -3.76
CA GLN A 650 -3.49 31.87 -4.49
C GLN A 650 -3.44 30.65 -3.56
N VAL A 651 -2.89 30.79 -2.37
CA VAL A 651 -2.83 29.70 -1.38
C VAL A 651 -4.18 29.58 -0.69
N LYS A 652 -4.81 28.41 -0.85
CA LYS A 652 -6.09 28.10 -0.19
C LYS A 652 -5.80 27.42 1.15
N ALA A 653 -6.39 27.96 2.23
CA ALA A 653 -6.21 27.41 3.57
C ALA A 653 -6.61 25.94 3.67
N GLU A 654 -7.69 25.52 2.99
CA GLU A 654 -8.16 24.14 2.98
C GLU A 654 -7.12 23.17 2.39
N SER A 655 -6.42 23.58 1.33
CA SER A 655 -5.42 22.75 0.65
C SER A 655 -4.12 22.56 1.46
N LEU A 656 -3.89 23.43 2.45
CA LEU A 656 -2.71 23.32 3.32
C LEU A 656 -2.73 22.10 4.25
N ALA A 657 -3.85 21.35 4.32
CA ALA A 657 -3.96 20.11 5.06
C ALA A 657 -3.87 18.85 4.15
N ASP A 658 -3.68 19.01 2.83
CA ASP A 658 -3.73 17.86 1.89
C ASP A 658 -2.59 16.89 2.04
N TRP A 659 -1.44 17.33 2.52
CA TRP A 659 -0.28 16.50 2.81
C TRP A 659 -0.47 15.54 4.01
N VAL A 660 -1.47 15.78 4.88
CA VAL A 660 -1.70 14.98 6.08
C VAL A 660 -2.17 13.59 5.70
N LYS A 661 -1.34 12.59 5.99
CA LYS A 661 -1.56 11.17 5.65
C LYS A 661 -2.52 10.46 6.60
N ASP A 662 -2.66 10.94 7.84
CA ASP A 662 -3.52 10.36 8.88
C ASP A 662 -4.95 10.92 8.78
N PRO A 663 -5.95 10.11 8.35
CA PRO A 663 -7.32 10.60 8.14
C PRO A 663 -7.98 11.11 9.42
N ALA A 664 -7.66 10.49 10.56
CA ALA A 664 -8.20 10.92 11.86
C ALA A 664 -7.67 12.31 12.27
N ALA A 665 -6.46 12.65 11.82
CA ALA A 665 -5.86 13.95 12.05
C ALA A 665 -6.26 14.99 10.98
N LYS A 666 -6.52 14.57 9.75
CA LYS A 666 -6.69 15.46 8.58
C LYS A 666 -7.76 16.54 8.80
N GLU A 667 -8.89 16.18 9.41
CA GLU A 667 -9.95 17.17 9.69
C GLU A 667 -9.51 18.19 10.76
N ALA A 668 -8.78 17.77 11.79
CA ALA A 668 -8.20 18.66 12.78
C ALA A 668 -7.21 19.65 12.12
N TYR A 669 -6.38 19.17 11.19
CA TYR A 669 -5.48 20.00 10.39
C TYR A 669 -6.26 20.98 9.51
N ARG A 670 -7.25 20.51 8.77
CA ARG A 670 -8.08 21.38 7.92
C ARG A 670 -8.72 22.50 8.72
N GLN A 671 -9.27 22.20 9.89
CA GLN A 671 -9.87 23.19 10.78
C GLN A 671 -8.83 24.16 11.36
N ALA A 672 -7.63 23.69 11.69
CA ALA A 672 -6.55 24.54 12.16
C ALA A 672 -6.07 25.49 11.07
N MET A 673 -5.91 25.01 9.83
CA MET A 673 -5.50 25.84 8.70
C MET A 673 -6.57 26.90 8.36
N LEU A 674 -7.85 26.56 8.41
CA LEU A 674 -8.96 27.51 8.24
C LEU A 674 -9.00 28.59 9.32
N ARG A 675 -8.56 28.30 10.53
CA ARG A 675 -8.43 29.30 11.61
C ARG A 675 -7.14 30.13 11.52
N SER A 676 -6.14 29.63 10.78
CA SER A 676 -4.85 30.29 10.62
C SER A 676 -4.90 31.43 9.61
N SER A 677 -4.00 32.40 9.73
CA SER A 677 -3.82 33.46 8.74
C SER A 677 -2.88 33.00 7.63
N VAL A 678 -3.39 32.82 6.41
CA VAL A 678 -2.53 32.51 5.23
C VAL A 678 -1.45 33.57 5.10
N ASP A 679 -1.79 34.86 5.15
CA ASP A 679 -0.80 35.94 5.16
C ASP A 679 0.21 35.81 6.29
N GLY A 680 -0.25 35.50 7.51
CA GLY A 680 0.61 35.28 8.67
C GLY A 680 1.60 34.17 8.45
N MET A 681 1.14 33.02 7.96
CA MET A 681 1.99 31.86 7.64
C MET A 681 3.03 32.20 6.57
N LEU A 682 2.65 32.90 5.48
CA LEU A 682 3.55 33.28 4.41
C LEU A 682 4.54 34.40 4.81
N ASN A 683 4.21 35.17 5.86
CA ASN A 683 5.10 36.21 6.38
C ASN A 683 6.38 35.66 7.02
N TYR A 684 6.43 34.38 7.42
CA TYR A 684 7.67 33.68 7.80
C TYR A 684 8.67 33.71 6.65
N TYR A 685 8.22 33.38 5.44
CA TYR A 685 9.06 33.38 4.23
C TYR A 685 9.40 34.80 3.80
N LYS A 686 8.42 35.73 3.82
CA LYS A 686 8.62 37.12 3.42
C LYS A 686 9.63 37.86 4.31
N ALA A 687 9.66 37.54 5.61
CA ALA A 687 10.51 38.19 6.58
C ALA A 687 11.91 37.56 6.75
N ASN A 688 12.02 36.22 6.61
CA ASN A 688 13.20 35.51 7.11
C ASN A 688 13.85 34.55 6.11
N TYR A 689 13.16 34.14 5.01
CA TYR A 689 13.78 33.23 4.05
C TYR A 689 14.72 33.99 3.11
N PRO A 690 15.93 33.43 2.80
CA PRO A 690 16.89 34.07 1.89
C PRO A 690 16.27 34.42 0.54
N ARG A 691 16.75 35.51 -0.06
CA ARG A 691 16.33 35.98 -1.40
C ARG A 691 17.46 35.85 -2.41
N GLU A 692 17.12 35.66 -3.66
CA GLU A 692 18.10 35.68 -4.75
C GLU A 692 18.68 37.09 -4.98
N PRO A 693 19.97 37.22 -5.38
CA PRO A 693 20.91 36.11 -5.54
C PRO A 693 21.39 35.55 -4.20
N TYR A 694 21.36 34.22 -4.07
CA TYR A 694 21.79 33.56 -2.84
C TYR A 694 23.30 33.68 -2.67
N ALA A 695 23.75 33.94 -1.45
CA ALA A 695 25.17 34.01 -1.10
C ALA A 695 25.48 33.02 0.04
N SER A 696 26.68 32.44 0.00
CA SER A 696 27.16 31.62 1.11
C SER A 696 27.27 32.44 2.39
N PRO A 697 27.16 31.79 3.59
CA PRO A 697 27.28 32.49 4.85
C PRO A 697 28.55 33.34 4.93
N ALA A 698 28.42 34.62 5.29
CA ALA A 698 29.56 35.55 5.36
C ALA A 698 30.46 35.28 6.60
N SER A 699 29.93 34.58 7.61
CA SER A 699 30.65 34.17 8.82
C SER A 699 30.00 32.95 9.46
N ASP A 700 30.71 32.26 10.32
CA ASP A 700 30.18 31.11 11.06
C ASP A 700 29.07 31.49 12.07
N GLY A 701 28.91 32.75 12.38
CA GLY A 701 27.92 33.22 13.37
C GLY A 701 28.17 32.72 14.81
N PRO A 702 27.21 32.93 15.72
CA PRO A 702 27.32 32.38 17.07
C PRO A 702 27.13 30.86 17.07
N LYS A 703 27.99 30.13 17.79
CA LYS A 703 27.85 28.68 17.94
C LYS A 703 26.77 28.32 18.96
N VAL A 704 26.10 27.22 18.73
CA VAL A 704 25.18 26.63 19.70
C VAL A 704 25.97 26.00 20.86
N LYS A 705 25.65 26.37 22.08
CA LYS A 705 26.39 25.97 23.28
C LYS A 705 25.83 24.78 24.06
N CYS A 706 24.78 24.16 23.60
CA CYS A 706 24.16 22.95 24.16
C CYS A 706 24.39 21.73 23.31
N SER A 707 24.11 20.53 23.83
CA SER A 707 24.02 19.28 23.03
C SER A 707 22.88 19.36 22.03
N VAL A 708 23.10 18.83 20.83
CA VAL A 708 22.15 18.88 19.71
C VAL A 708 21.84 17.48 19.21
N LEU A 709 20.55 17.18 19.06
CA LEU A 709 20.05 16.03 18.29
C LEU A 709 19.41 16.54 17.01
N MET A 710 19.89 16.05 15.87
CA MET A 710 19.25 16.27 14.58
C MET A 710 18.64 14.96 14.07
N ILE A 711 17.37 14.98 13.67
CA ILE A 711 16.68 13.84 13.04
C ILE A 711 16.18 14.30 11.67
N HIS A 712 16.58 13.62 10.60
CA HIS A 712 16.26 14.06 9.25
C HIS A 712 15.77 12.91 8.36
N GLY A 713 14.64 13.11 7.70
CA GLY A 713 14.09 12.19 6.71
C GLY A 713 14.82 12.31 5.38
N LEU A 714 15.43 11.24 4.86
CA LEU A 714 16.23 11.29 3.63
C LEU A 714 15.41 11.43 2.34
N LYS A 715 14.07 11.36 2.44
CA LYS A 715 13.15 11.64 1.33
C LYS A 715 12.63 13.08 1.34
N ASP A 716 13.14 13.93 2.22
CA ASP A 716 12.78 15.36 2.24
C ASP A 716 13.19 16.03 0.93
N GLU A 717 12.19 16.40 0.13
CA GLU A 717 12.39 17.09 -1.14
C GLU A 717 12.52 18.62 -0.98
N TYR A 718 12.14 19.17 0.18
CA TYR A 718 12.19 20.62 0.46
C TYR A 718 13.53 21.05 1.04
N LEU A 719 14.07 20.24 1.95
CA LEU A 719 15.31 20.51 2.68
C LEU A 719 16.24 19.30 2.52
N LEU A 720 17.08 19.35 1.50
CA LEU A 720 17.93 18.23 1.13
C LEU A 720 18.94 17.88 2.22
N ALA A 721 19.21 16.56 2.37
CA ALA A 721 20.15 16.03 3.35
C ALA A 721 21.59 16.58 3.20
N ASP A 722 21.97 17.12 2.03
CA ASP A 722 23.24 17.78 1.81
C ASP A 722 23.47 18.96 2.75
N GLY A 723 22.39 19.64 3.16
CA GLY A 723 22.41 20.71 4.15
C GLY A 723 22.93 20.29 5.52
N LEU A 724 22.90 18.98 5.86
CA LEU A 724 23.37 18.43 7.12
C LEU A 724 24.91 18.34 7.17
N ASN A 725 25.58 18.37 6.03
CA ASN A 725 27.04 18.31 5.98
C ASN A 725 27.65 19.48 6.76
N ASP A 726 28.71 19.19 7.51
CA ASP A 726 29.47 20.18 8.27
C ASP A 726 28.71 20.92 9.37
N ASN A 727 27.49 20.53 9.74
CA ASN A 727 26.71 21.22 10.78
C ASN A 727 27.41 21.23 12.14
N TRP A 728 28.30 20.27 12.41
CA TRP A 728 29.12 20.24 13.63
C TRP A 728 30.04 21.47 13.80
N LYS A 729 30.37 22.19 12.73
CA LYS A 729 31.19 23.41 12.79
C LYS A 729 30.53 24.53 13.58
N TRP A 730 29.21 24.56 13.65
CA TRP A 730 28.41 25.59 14.32
C TRP A 730 27.90 25.15 15.70
N ILE A 731 28.36 24.01 16.21
CA ILE A 731 27.99 23.46 17.51
C ILE A 731 29.22 23.36 18.38
N GLU A 732 29.14 23.83 19.61
CA GLU A 732 30.25 23.89 20.57
C GLU A 732 30.38 22.59 21.37
N LYS A 733 29.23 21.93 21.63
CA LYS A 733 29.17 20.64 22.31
C LYS A 733 28.98 19.48 21.29
N ASP A 734 28.37 18.41 21.71
CA ASP A 734 28.14 17.23 20.90
C ASP A 734 26.95 17.39 19.93
N LEU A 735 27.08 16.78 18.78
CA LEU A 735 26.03 16.59 17.80
C LEU A 735 25.73 15.11 17.61
N THR A 736 24.48 14.72 17.86
CA THR A 736 23.94 13.44 17.41
C THR A 736 23.13 13.65 16.16
N LEU A 737 23.55 13.03 15.05
CA LEU A 737 22.82 13.08 13.78
C LEU A 737 22.19 11.73 13.49
N VAL A 738 20.89 11.72 13.28
CA VAL A 738 20.10 10.52 12.94
C VAL A 738 19.36 10.76 11.65
N THR A 739 19.59 9.90 10.65
CA THR A 739 18.88 9.96 9.38
C THR A 739 17.86 8.83 9.30
N VAL A 740 16.70 9.13 8.74
CA VAL A 740 15.60 8.17 8.56
C VAL A 740 15.37 7.96 7.07
N PRO A 741 15.85 6.84 6.49
CA PRO A 741 15.89 6.63 5.03
C PRO A 741 14.52 6.70 4.34
N ASP A 742 13.46 6.30 5.05
CA ASP A 742 12.12 6.16 4.49
C ASP A 742 11.14 7.29 4.90
N ALA A 743 11.57 8.26 5.69
CA ALA A 743 10.78 9.43 6.05
C ALA A 743 11.03 10.60 5.09
N ASP A 744 9.99 11.39 4.87
CA ASP A 744 10.04 12.64 4.13
C ASP A 744 10.18 13.86 5.07
N HIS A 745 9.65 15.00 4.65
CA HIS A 745 9.73 16.27 5.39
C HIS A 745 9.11 16.23 6.80
N PHE A 746 8.06 15.44 7.02
CA PHE A 746 7.36 15.36 8.31
C PHE A 746 7.82 14.15 9.14
N VAL A 747 9.12 14.03 9.40
CA VAL A 747 9.72 12.84 10.07
C VAL A 747 9.06 12.49 11.41
N GLN A 748 8.56 13.48 12.18
CA GLN A 748 7.84 13.29 13.44
C GLN A 748 6.49 12.59 13.27
N GLN A 749 5.96 12.57 12.05
CA GLN A 749 4.72 11.88 11.70
C GLN A 749 4.99 10.58 10.94
N ASP A 750 5.91 10.61 9.97
CA ASP A 750 6.25 9.47 9.13
C ASP A 750 6.93 8.34 9.90
N ALA A 751 7.81 8.68 10.84
CA ALA A 751 8.54 7.75 11.68
C ALA A 751 8.27 7.99 13.18
N ALA A 752 7.01 8.23 13.55
CA ALA A 752 6.61 8.73 14.85
C ALA A 752 7.18 7.94 16.03
N ASP A 753 7.07 6.62 16.01
CA ASP A 753 7.58 5.75 17.07
C ASP A 753 9.10 5.78 17.18
N PHE A 754 9.78 5.79 16.04
CA PHE A 754 11.24 5.88 15.98
C PHE A 754 11.72 7.24 16.51
N VAL A 755 11.12 8.33 16.06
CA VAL A 755 11.41 9.69 16.49
C VAL A 755 11.17 9.84 17.99
N THR A 756 10.02 9.37 18.49
CA THR A 756 9.66 9.42 19.92
C THR A 756 10.68 8.69 20.78
N LYS A 757 11.02 7.46 20.42
CA LYS A 757 12.02 6.65 21.13
C LYS A 757 13.42 7.26 21.06
N THR A 758 13.77 7.84 19.92
CA THR A 758 15.08 8.48 19.73
C THR A 758 15.22 9.71 20.61
N ILE A 759 14.21 10.61 20.61
CA ILE A 759 14.21 11.80 21.47
C ILE A 759 14.24 11.39 22.94
N SER A 760 13.35 10.50 23.40
CA SER A 760 13.28 10.06 24.78
C SER A 760 14.61 9.47 25.26
N ARG A 761 15.21 8.55 24.51
CA ARG A 761 16.49 7.93 24.85
C ARG A 761 17.66 8.91 24.85
N TRP A 762 17.63 9.89 23.97
CA TRP A 762 18.68 10.89 23.88
C TRP A 762 18.61 11.87 25.06
N LEU A 763 17.40 12.29 25.40
CA LEU A 763 17.17 13.12 26.59
C LEU A 763 17.55 12.40 27.90
N ASP A 764 17.35 11.09 27.98
CA ASP A 764 17.68 10.26 29.16
C ASP A 764 19.20 10.05 29.37
N ARG A 765 20.05 10.34 28.39
CA ARG A 765 21.50 10.15 28.41
C ARG A 765 22.28 11.35 28.98
N GLN A 766 21.62 12.48 29.08
CA GLN A 766 22.18 13.76 29.50
C GLN A 766 21.70 14.08 30.91
#